data_df01115fcaeec0883e809c23c8f55207
#
_entry.id   df01115fcaeec0883e809c23c8f55207
#
_cell.length_a   1.000
_cell.length_b   1.000
_cell.length_c   1.000
_cell.angle_alpha   90.00
_cell.angle_beta   90.00
_cell.angle_gamma   90.00
#
_symmetry.space_group_name_H-M   'P 1'
#
loop_
_entity.id
_entity.type
_entity.pdbx_description
1 polymer ?
#
loop_
_entity_poly.entity_id
_entity_poly.type
_entity_poly.pdbx_seq_one_letter_code
_entity_poly.pdbx_strand_id
1 'polypeptide(L)'
;MSIEVKQKIKEVADDFAMPAKKLIEIVGKFYEKPKSSSQNLTEDQLNVIFDYITQQNQIDSIEQVFAAAAAKKEAPAPAPAPAPAAPAAPAQSNQPRPQQQNQQPRPQQNNVQRPAQPQNNQNNQNAQRPQQPNAQQQPKQPQPERKRERRVIDTSAVTVNADRYDDRVDSLVSDRVQNYQSGKQKIGNKNKKQQQAKRFGNKSRSEEQEKMRRLQLEIAKKAQLVVKIPDEITVGELASRMKKTAAEVIKCLLKNGVMATVNQTIDFDTAEFVATELGCKVEHEVIVTIEERLFDDHQDTADELVTRPPVVVVMGHVDHGKTSLLDYIRHAKVAAGEAGGITQHIGAYTVEINGQPITFLDTPGHAAFTEMRARGAMCTDIAILVVAADDGIMPQTIEAINHAKAAKIPIIVAVNKMDKHGANPDRILTQLTEHGLTPAEWGGETEVCKISAKTGMGIDELLETVILTAEMEELKANPNRAGKGCVLEARLDKNRGPIATLLVQNGTLRQSDLIIAGTAVGRVRVMTNDKGAQVKEAGPSVPVEITGLAEVPSPGDEFSVVSDERMARQLVEQRKQKIKDDANKLNQKVTLESLFSKLQEGEMKELNLIVKADVQGSAEAVKASLEKLSNEEVRVRVIHAGVGAINESDILLASTSNAIVIGFNVRPNELAQAAAKRDKVDMRMYRVIYDAINEITDAMKGMLAPKFREAIIGHAEVRQTYKVSAIGTIAGCYVKDGKITRDASVRVLRDNIVIHEGKLGSLQRFKDAVKEVAAGYECGMSIEKFNDIKEGDIFECFVMEQIKE
;
A
#
# COMPACT_ATOMS: atom_id res chain seq x y z
N MET A 1 -30.51 28.92 2.84
CA MET A 1 -29.88 30.17 3.33
C MET A 1 -28.48 30.19 2.78
N SER A 2 -28.25 30.92 1.70
CA SER A 2 -26.93 31.13 1.12
C SER A 2 -26.13 31.99 2.08
N ILE A 3 -25.02 31.54 2.53
CA ILE A 3 -24.06 32.29 3.33
C ILE A 3 -23.39 33.27 2.36
N GLU A 4 -23.76 34.55 2.42
CA GLU A 4 -23.06 35.58 1.67
C GLU A 4 -21.62 35.70 2.19
N VAL A 5 -20.67 35.16 1.45
CA VAL A 5 -19.24 35.33 1.73
C VAL A 5 -18.87 36.76 1.34
N LYS A 6 -18.71 37.64 2.33
CA LYS A 6 -18.31 39.06 2.13
C LYS A 6 -16.78 39.18 2.29
N GLN A 7 -16.03 38.84 1.25
CA GLN A 7 -14.58 39.08 1.23
C GLN A 7 -14.24 40.41 0.57
N LYS A 8 -13.30 41.14 1.13
CA LYS A 8 -12.83 42.43 0.57
C LYS A 8 -11.74 42.18 -0.48
N ILE A 9 -11.70 43.01 -1.51
CA ILE A 9 -10.65 42.94 -2.57
C ILE A 9 -9.26 42.95 -2.00
N LYS A 10 -9.03 43.65 -0.86
CA LYS A 10 -7.71 43.66 -0.21
C LYS A 10 -7.33 42.31 0.42
N GLU A 11 -8.27 41.63 1.05
CA GLU A 11 -8.07 40.30 1.66
C GLU A 11 -7.75 39.25 0.58
N VAL A 12 -8.53 39.26 -0.48
CA VAL A 12 -8.28 38.36 -1.65
C VAL A 12 -6.95 38.68 -2.35
N ALA A 13 -6.54 39.97 -2.37
CA ALA A 13 -5.24 40.36 -2.95
C ALA A 13 -4.06 39.87 -2.10
N ASP A 14 -4.19 39.90 -0.79
CA ASP A 14 -3.19 39.40 0.14
C ASP A 14 -3.09 37.85 0.06
N ASP A 15 -4.22 37.13 -0.07
CA ASP A 15 -4.27 35.66 -0.23
C ASP A 15 -3.57 35.18 -1.52
N PHE A 16 -3.69 35.94 -2.61
CA PHE A 16 -3.03 35.61 -3.88
C PHE A 16 -1.63 36.24 -4.02
N ALA A 17 -1.12 36.89 -2.99
CA ALA A 17 0.14 37.65 -3.03
C ALA A 17 0.25 38.59 -4.23
N MET A 18 -0.86 39.25 -4.62
CA MET A 18 -0.97 40.14 -5.75
C MET A 18 -1.37 41.57 -5.36
N PRO A 19 -0.91 42.61 -6.10
CA PRO A 19 -1.33 43.98 -5.82
C PRO A 19 -2.85 44.15 -6.01
N ALA A 20 -3.56 44.74 -5.05
CA ALA A 20 -5.02 44.98 -5.11
C ALA A 20 -5.45 45.74 -6.38
N LYS A 21 -4.57 46.57 -6.97
CA LYS A 21 -4.82 47.24 -8.24
C LYS A 21 -5.03 46.28 -9.41
N LYS A 22 -4.27 45.16 -9.44
CA LYS A 22 -4.34 44.14 -10.50
C LYS A 22 -5.67 43.37 -10.40
N LEU A 23 -6.16 43.08 -9.20
CA LEU A 23 -7.49 42.49 -8.99
C LEU A 23 -8.61 43.41 -9.39
N ILE A 24 -8.52 44.71 -9.09
CA ILE A 24 -9.50 45.71 -9.55
C ILE A 24 -9.55 45.79 -11.08
N GLU A 25 -8.42 45.63 -11.78
CA GLU A 25 -8.37 45.56 -13.25
C GLU A 25 -8.98 44.27 -13.79
N ILE A 26 -8.75 43.12 -13.13
CA ILE A 26 -9.34 41.85 -13.53
C ILE A 26 -10.85 41.88 -13.39
N VAL A 27 -11.37 42.33 -12.25
CA VAL A 27 -12.81 42.48 -12.05
C VAL A 27 -13.41 43.50 -13.04
N GLY A 28 -12.70 44.62 -13.31
CA GLY A 28 -13.12 45.64 -14.24
C GLY A 28 -13.16 45.22 -15.71
N LYS A 29 -12.63 44.05 -16.08
CA LYS A 29 -12.74 43.46 -17.43
C LYS A 29 -14.08 42.77 -17.67
N PHE A 30 -14.69 42.25 -16.62
CA PHE A 30 -15.90 41.42 -16.71
C PHE A 30 -17.12 42.06 -16.05
N TYR A 31 -16.90 42.97 -15.07
CA TYR A 31 -17.91 43.67 -14.30
C TYR A 31 -17.59 45.16 -14.20
N GLU A 32 -18.49 45.95 -13.57
CA GLU A 32 -18.21 47.36 -13.25
C GLU A 32 -16.94 47.46 -12.35
N LYS A 33 -16.05 48.37 -12.72
CA LYS A 33 -14.76 48.56 -12.04
C LYS A 33 -14.97 49.00 -10.58
N PRO A 34 -14.49 48.22 -9.60
CA PRO A 34 -14.60 48.58 -8.19
C PRO A 34 -13.95 49.92 -7.87
N LYS A 35 -14.63 50.75 -7.07
CA LYS A 35 -14.18 52.11 -6.76
C LYS A 35 -13.08 52.15 -5.68
N SER A 36 -12.95 51.09 -4.86
CA SER A 36 -11.98 51.05 -3.78
C SER A 36 -11.55 49.60 -3.45
N SER A 37 -10.33 49.40 -2.93
CA SER A 37 -9.81 48.13 -2.48
C SER A 37 -10.48 47.57 -1.20
N SER A 38 -11.32 48.39 -0.56
CA SER A 38 -12.12 48.00 0.62
C SER A 38 -13.53 47.53 0.26
N GLN A 39 -13.86 47.44 -1.02
CA GLN A 39 -15.17 47.00 -1.49
C GLN A 39 -15.28 45.48 -1.36
N ASN A 40 -16.45 44.99 -0.92
CA ASN A 40 -16.74 43.57 -0.88
C ASN A 40 -16.99 43.04 -2.29
N LEU A 41 -16.47 41.86 -2.57
CA LEU A 41 -16.71 41.11 -3.79
C LEU A 41 -17.98 40.28 -3.64
N THR A 42 -18.69 40.10 -4.75
CA THR A 42 -19.77 39.12 -4.85
C THR A 42 -19.19 37.75 -5.20
N GLU A 43 -19.94 36.69 -4.95
CA GLU A 43 -19.52 35.32 -5.25
C GLU A 43 -19.17 35.14 -6.74
N ASP A 44 -19.94 35.72 -7.64
CA ASP A 44 -19.68 35.70 -9.09
C ASP A 44 -18.38 36.44 -9.45
N GLN A 45 -18.06 37.53 -8.80
CA GLN A 45 -16.82 38.28 -9.00
C GLN A 45 -15.60 37.53 -8.49
N LEU A 46 -15.76 36.80 -7.39
CA LEU A 46 -14.76 35.94 -6.83
C LEU A 46 -14.45 34.78 -7.79
N ASN A 47 -15.47 34.09 -8.28
CA ASN A 47 -15.31 32.98 -9.22
C ASN A 47 -14.57 33.41 -10.51
N VAL A 48 -14.91 34.59 -11.06
CA VAL A 48 -14.21 35.14 -12.23
C VAL A 48 -12.74 35.47 -11.94
N ILE A 49 -12.42 35.91 -10.71
CA ILE A 49 -11.01 36.14 -10.30
C ILE A 49 -10.28 34.82 -10.25
N PHE A 50 -10.86 33.79 -9.64
CA PHE A 50 -10.27 32.45 -9.54
C PHE A 50 -10.03 31.86 -10.93
N ASP A 51 -11.04 31.89 -11.80
CA ASP A 51 -10.93 31.34 -13.16
C ASP A 51 -9.84 32.05 -13.98
N TYR A 52 -9.81 33.39 -13.92
CA TYR A 52 -8.81 34.18 -14.63
C TYR A 52 -7.40 33.93 -14.14
N ILE A 53 -7.19 33.81 -12.83
CA ILE A 53 -5.86 33.52 -12.25
C ILE A 53 -5.46 32.09 -12.57
N THR A 54 -6.39 31.14 -12.51
CA THR A 54 -6.13 29.74 -12.83
C THR A 54 -5.75 29.57 -14.30
N GLN A 55 -6.48 30.22 -15.21
CA GLN A 55 -6.15 30.19 -16.64
C GLN A 55 -4.81 30.83 -16.98
N GLN A 56 -4.42 31.90 -16.29
CA GLN A 56 -3.13 32.55 -16.50
C GLN A 56 -1.93 31.77 -15.91
N ASN A 57 -2.17 30.93 -14.93
CA ASN A 57 -1.15 30.14 -14.24
C ASN A 57 -1.29 28.64 -14.54
N GLN A 58 -1.97 28.28 -15.63
CA GLN A 58 -2.05 26.89 -16.08
C GLN A 58 -0.65 26.38 -16.41
N ILE A 59 -0.25 25.29 -15.73
CA ILE A 59 1.05 24.64 -15.90
C ILE A 59 0.74 23.27 -16.53
N ASP A 60 1.28 23.02 -17.71
CA ASP A 60 1.03 21.78 -18.46
C ASP A 60 1.69 20.53 -17.82
N SER A 61 2.67 20.71 -16.95
CA SER A 61 3.25 19.63 -16.15
C SER A 61 3.95 20.13 -14.88
N ILE A 62 3.97 19.28 -13.83
CA ILE A 62 4.68 19.56 -12.56
C ILE A 62 6.18 19.78 -12.77
N GLU A 63 6.78 19.18 -13.79
CA GLU A 63 8.20 19.36 -14.15
C GLU A 63 8.55 20.80 -14.49
N GLN A 64 7.63 21.58 -15.03
CA GLN A 64 7.84 23.00 -15.33
C GLN A 64 8.05 23.85 -14.08
N VAL A 65 7.50 23.45 -12.94
CA VAL A 65 7.71 24.15 -11.66
C VAL A 65 9.16 23.99 -11.19
N PHE A 66 9.70 22.78 -11.33
CA PHE A 66 11.08 22.48 -10.93
C PHE A 66 12.10 23.01 -11.94
N ALA A 67 11.77 23.02 -13.24
CA ALA A 67 12.59 23.63 -14.26
C ALA A 67 12.69 25.16 -14.11
N ALA A 68 11.62 25.83 -13.70
CA ALA A 68 11.61 27.26 -13.42
C ALA A 68 12.44 27.65 -12.19
N ALA A 69 12.57 26.76 -11.23
CA ALA A 69 13.44 26.93 -10.06
C ALA A 69 14.93 26.75 -10.42
N ALA A 70 15.25 25.85 -11.37
CA ALA A 70 16.61 25.65 -11.86
C ALA A 70 17.09 26.76 -12.83
N ALA A 71 16.17 27.31 -13.66
CA ALA A 71 16.49 28.35 -14.65
C ALA A 71 16.79 29.75 -14.04
N LYS A 72 16.59 29.95 -12.72
CA LYS A 72 16.93 31.20 -12.05
C LYS A 72 18.43 31.39 -11.81
N LYS A 73 19.28 30.43 -12.24
CA LYS A 73 20.73 30.46 -12.05
C LYS A 73 21.56 30.82 -13.30
N GLU A 74 20.99 30.86 -14.52
CA GLU A 74 21.73 31.27 -15.70
C GLU A 74 20.83 31.96 -16.73
N ALA A 75 21.16 33.20 -17.13
CA ALA A 75 20.65 33.92 -18.29
C ALA A 75 21.84 34.59 -18.99
N PRO A 76 21.74 35.15 -20.25
CA PRO A 76 20.81 34.91 -21.36
C PRO A 76 21.43 34.99 -22.77
N ALA A 77 20.57 34.78 -23.79
CA ALA A 77 20.37 35.49 -25.08
C ALA A 77 20.46 34.67 -26.37
N PRO A 78 19.96 35.14 -27.59
CA PRO A 78 18.54 35.09 -27.96
C PRO A 78 18.26 34.40 -29.33
N ALA A 79 16.96 34.34 -29.68
CA ALA A 79 16.22 33.75 -30.79
C ALA A 79 16.66 34.07 -32.24
N PRO A 80 16.12 33.46 -33.35
CA PRO A 80 14.75 33.72 -33.80
C PRO A 80 13.97 32.59 -34.52
N ALA A 81 12.67 32.81 -34.62
CA ALA A 81 11.56 32.10 -35.29
C ALA A 81 11.58 32.28 -36.85
N PRO A 82 10.54 31.90 -37.72
CA PRO A 82 9.29 31.17 -37.50
C PRO A 82 8.83 30.21 -38.66
N ALA A 83 7.64 29.57 -38.43
CA ALA A 83 6.71 28.78 -39.22
C ALA A 83 6.57 29.01 -40.77
N PRO A 84 5.72 28.29 -41.62
CA PRO A 84 4.33 27.88 -41.33
C PRO A 84 3.72 26.62 -42.05
N ALA A 85 2.56 26.22 -41.56
CA ALA A 85 1.27 25.81 -42.21
C ALA A 85 1.08 24.49 -42.97
N ALA A 86 -0.02 23.86 -42.57
CA ALA A 86 -0.79 22.77 -43.17
C ALA A 86 -1.41 23.12 -44.56
N PRO A 87 -2.08 22.22 -45.38
CA PRO A 87 -3.34 21.64 -45.02
C PRO A 87 -3.80 20.29 -45.69
N ALA A 88 -4.89 19.69 -45.09
CA ALA A 88 -6.08 19.07 -45.67
C ALA A 88 -6.07 17.70 -46.36
N ALA A 89 -7.00 16.85 -45.91
CA ALA A 89 -7.60 15.67 -46.54
C ALA A 89 -8.36 15.99 -47.84
N PRO A 90 -8.87 15.03 -48.68
CA PRO A 90 -9.89 14.03 -48.29
C PRO A 90 -10.05 12.71 -49.13
N ALA A 91 -10.86 11.80 -48.56
CA ALA A 91 -11.94 11.00 -49.13
C ALA A 91 -11.74 9.77 -50.04
N GLN A 92 -12.33 8.68 -49.56
CA GLN A 92 -13.25 7.69 -50.17
C GLN A 92 -12.81 6.79 -51.37
N SER A 93 -12.95 5.46 -51.28
CA SER A 93 -14.10 4.71 -51.74
C SER A 93 -13.81 3.22 -51.88
N ASN A 94 -14.85 2.45 -51.50
CA ASN A 94 -15.41 1.23 -52.12
C ASN A 94 -14.78 -0.15 -51.91
N GLN A 95 -15.68 -0.94 -51.32
CA GLN A 95 -15.85 -2.42 -51.36
C GLN A 95 -15.94 -3.00 -52.79
N PRO A 96 -15.87 -4.35 -53.02
CA PRO A 96 -16.94 -5.27 -52.60
C PRO A 96 -16.51 -6.71 -52.18
N ARG A 97 -17.43 -7.34 -51.46
CA ARG A 97 -17.61 -8.80 -51.25
C ARG A 97 -17.97 -9.52 -52.53
N PRO A 98 -17.78 -10.88 -52.68
CA PRO A 98 -18.84 -11.89 -52.40
C PRO A 98 -18.32 -13.18 -51.74
N GLN A 99 -19.07 -13.74 -50.83
CA GLN A 99 -20.11 -14.81 -50.80
C GLN A 99 -19.70 -16.21 -51.21
N GLN A 100 -19.98 -17.12 -50.24
CA GLN A 100 -20.57 -18.50 -50.32
C GLN A 100 -19.60 -19.66 -50.68
N GLN A 101 -19.62 -20.80 -50.06
CA GLN A 101 -20.69 -21.72 -49.63
C GLN A 101 -20.12 -22.91 -48.82
N ASN A 102 -20.85 -23.27 -47.76
CA ASN A 102 -21.40 -24.59 -47.42
C ASN A 102 -20.52 -25.84 -47.39
N GLN A 103 -20.44 -26.53 -46.25
CA GLN A 103 -21.13 -27.80 -45.96
C GLN A 103 -20.55 -28.49 -44.72
N GLN A 104 -21.41 -28.70 -43.75
CA GLN A 104 -21.32 -29.81 -42.79
C GLN A 104 -21.54 -31.16 -43.49
N PRO A 105 -21.10 -32.33 -42.93
CA PRO A 105 -21.99 -33.00 -41.98
C PRO A 105 -21.29 -33.73 -40.80
N ARG A 106 -21.99 -33.80 -39.68
CA ARG A 106 -21.99 -34.94 -38.73
C ARG A 106 -22.69 -36.14 -39.37
N PRO A 107 -22.58 -37.42 -38.96
CA PRO A 107 -22.60 -37.95 -37.61
C PRO A 107 -21.76 -39.24 -37.36
N GLN A 108 -21.60 -39.74 -36.17
CA GLN A 108 -22.15 -40.97 -35.60
C GLN A 108 -21.34 -41.55 -34.44
N GLN A 109 -22.11 -41.88 -33.45
CA GLN A 109 -21.78 -42.70 -32.29
C GLN A 109 -21.26 -44.07 -32.67
N ASN A 110 -20.36 -44.63 -31.88
CA ASN A 110 -20.47 -46.04 -31.49
C ASN A 110 -19.86 -46.29 -30.10
N ASN A 111 -20.72 -46.80 -29.30
CA ASN A 111 -20.65 -47.46 -28.04
C ASN A 111 -19.83 -48.74 -28.14
N VAL A 112 -18.99 -49.13 -27.18
CA VAL A 112 -18.78 -50.50 -26.70
C VAL A 112 -17.85 -50.61 -25.50
N GLN A 113 -18.44 -50.97 -24.36
CA GLN A 113 -18.07 -51.97 -23.36
C GLN A 113 -16.84 -51.84 -22.48
N ARG A 114 -17.15 -51.81 -21.17
CA ARG A 114 -16.38 -52.33 -20.02
C ARG A 114 -16.24 -53.86 -20.14
N PRO A 115 -15.17 -54.46 -19.59
CA PRO A 115 -15.37 -55.40 -18.47
C PRO A 115 -14.35 -55.24 -17.33
N ALA A 116 -14.85 -55.25 -16.11
CA ALA A 116 -14.80 -56.28 -15.07
C ALA A 116 -13.43 -56.66 -14.48
N GLN A 117 -13.37 -56.53 -13.17
CA GLN A 117 -12.36 -57.09 -12.24
C GLN A 117 -12.28 -58.63 -12.32
N PRO A 118 -11.20 -59.21 -11.80
CA PRO A 118 -11.40 -60.27 -10.80
C PRO A 118 -10.55 -60.08 -9.54
N GLN A 119 -11.18 -60.55 -8.47
CA GLN A 119 -10.63 -60.84 -7.14
C GLN A 119 -9.78 -62.13 -7.16
N ASN A 120 -9.04 -62.24 -6.11
CA ASN A 120 -8.62 -63.46 -5.34
C ASN A 120 -7.10 -63.75 -5.36
N ASN A 121 -6.47 -64.02 -4.32
CA ASN A 121 -6.57 -64.75 -3.09
C ASN A 121 -5.16 -65.12 -2.57
N GLN A 122 -4.98 -64.98 -1.27
CA GLN A 122 -4.22 -65.90 -0.38
C GLN A 122 -2.71 -66.22 -0.59
N ASN A 123 -1.82 -65.99 0.33
CA ASN A 123 -1.49 -66.84 1.49
C ASN A 123 -0.16 -66.41 2.12
N ASN A 124 -0.15 -66.16 3.38
CA ASN A 124 0.32 -66.90 4.52
C ASN A 124 1.82 -67.02 4.77
N GLN A 125 2.17 -66.73 6.01
CA GLN A 125 3.07 -67.30 7.00
C GLN A 125 4.07 -66.29 7.60
N ASN A 126 3.86 -65.95 8.81
CA ASN A 126 4.23 -66.56 10.10
C ASN A 126 5.62 -66.16 10.60
N ALA A 127 5.67 -65.50 11.76
CA ALA A 127 6.32 -65.99 13.00
C ALA A 127 6.50 -64.88 14.05
N GLN A 128 5.77 -65.04 15.08
CA GLN A 128 6.16 -65.20 16.51
C GLN A 128 6.46 -63.97 17.35
N ARG A 129 5.50 -63.79 18.27
CA ARG A 129 5.55 -63.15 19.58
C ARG A 129 6.47 -63.93 20.55
N PRO A 130 6.84 -63.35 21.73
CA PRO A 130 6.18 -63.79 22.93
C PRO A 130 5.72 -62.68 23.91
N GLN A 131 4.85 -63.14 24.77
CA GLN A 131 3.91 -62.56 25.72
C GLN A 131 4.55 -62.10 27.07
N GLN A 132 3.93 -61.07 27.62
CA GLN A 132 3.30 -60.78 28.89
C GLN A 132 3.87 -61.37 30.25
N PRO A 133 3.59 -60.76 31.47
CA PRO A 133 2.25 -60.85 32.04
C PRO A 133 1.72 -59.63 32.86
N ASN A 134 0.45 -59.70 32.97
CA ASN A 134 -0.63 -59.10 33.71
C ASN A 134 -0.40 -58.76 35.20
N ALA A 135 -1.00 -57.63 35.71
CA ALA A 135 -1.49 -57.52 37.07
C ALA A 135 -2.62 -56.44 37.18
N GLN A 136 -3.79 -56.95 37.29
CA GLN A 136 -4.93 -56.58 38.19
C GLN A 136 -5.40 -55.14 38.37
N GLN A 137 -6.64 -54.95 38.00
CA GLN A 137 -7.56 -53.84 38.33
C GLN A 137 -7.99 -53.81 39.79
N GLN A 138 -8.08 -52.59 40.34
CA GLN A 138 -9.04 -52.29 41.45
C GLN A 138 -9.62 -50.86 41.25
N PRO A 139 -10.87 -50.58 41.73
CA PRO A 139 -11.71 -49.52 41.30
C PRO A 139 -11.47 -48.20 42.06
N LYS A 140 -11.59 -47.05 41.37
CA LYS A 140 -11.44 -45.70 41.94
C LYS A 140 -12.81 -45.24 42.49
N GLN A 141 -12.82 -44.89 43.77
CA GLN A 141 -13.86 -44.11 44.46
C GLN A 141 -13.77 -42.62 44.08
N PRO A 142 -14.86 -41.84 44.14
CA PRO A 142 -14.88 -40.42 43.73
C PRO A 142 -14.27 -39.52 44.81
N GLN A 143 -13.45 -38.56 44.37
CA GLN A 143 -12.91 -37.51 45.22
C GLN A 143 -13.81 -36.28 45.22
N PRO A 144 -13.95 -35.56 46.35
CA PRO A 144 -14.82 -34.41 46.51
C PRO A 144 -14.20 -33.11 45.99
N GLU A 145 -15.07 -32.20 45.55
CA GLU A 145 -14.77 -30.85 45.08
C GLU A 145 -13.98 -30.01 46.08
N ARG A 146 -12.83 -29.46 45.64
CA ARG A 146 -12.10 -28.47 46.43
C ARG A 146 -12.65 -27.06 46.19
N LYS A 147 -13.28 -26.51 47.23
CA LYS A 147 -13.59 -25.08 47.37
C LYS A 147 -12.29 -24.27 47.38
N ARG A 148 -12.22 -23.22 46.55
CA ARG A 148 -11.14 -22.23 46.57
C ARG A 148 -11.25 -21.37 47.84
N GLU A 149 -10.36 -21.57 48.77
CA GLU A 149 -10.13 -20.65 49.89
C GLU A 149 -9.20 -19.52 49.44
N ARG A 150 -9.65 -18.29 49.66
CA ARG A 150 -8.82 -17.10 49.52
C ARG A 150 -7.80 -17.09 50.67
N ARG A 151 -6.52 -17.30 50.34
CA ARG A 151 -5.45 -17.05 51.31
C ARG A 151 -5.19 -15.52 51.34
N VAL A 152 -5.46 -14.91 52.42
CA VAL A 152 -5.01 -13.59 52.85
C VAL A 152 -3.55 -13.75 53.29
N ILE A 153 -2.63 -13.14 52.58
CA ILE A 153 -1.21 -13.12 53.00
C ILE A 153 -1.04 -11.89 53.88
N ASP A 154 -0.73 -12.12 55.13
CA ASP A 154 -0.39 -11.10 56.11
C ASP A 154 1.08 -10.67 55.86
N THR A 155 1.28 -9.43 55.43
CA THR A 155 2.63 -8.88 55.09
C THR A 155 3.28 -8.16 56.26
N SER A 156 2.76 -8.28 57.48
CA SER A 156 3.31 -7.54 58.64
C SER A 156 4.58 -8.14 59.25
N ALA A 157 5.13 -9.26 58.75
CA ALA A 157 6.29 -9.95 59.31
C ALA A 157 7.50 -10.09 58.37
N VAL A 158 7.67 -9.20 57.39
CA VAL A 158 8.89 -9.20 56.57
C VAL A 158 9.85 -8.09 57.03
N THR A 159 10.80 -8.46 57.86
CA THR A 159 12.00 -7.64 58.14
C THR A 159 12.90 -7.66 56.92
N VAL A 160 12.97 -6.56 56.18
CA VAL A 160 13.92 -6.36 55.09
C VAL A 160 15.29 -6.05 55.64
N ASN A 161 16.27 -6.87 55.34
CA ASN A 161 17.66 -6.65 55.69
C ASN A 161 18.23 -5.57 54.74
N ALA A 162 18.46 -4.36 55.24
CA ALA A 162 18.81 -3.15 54.49
C ALA A 162 20.31 -3.08 54.07
N ASP A 163 21.13 -4.08 54.35
CA ASP A 163 22.59 -4.05 54.13
C ASP A 163 23.04 -4.44 52.72
N ARG A 164 22.18 -4.45 51.75
CA ARG A 164 22.49 -4.79 50.34
C ARG A 164 22.13 -3.70 49.29
N TYR A 165 21.87 -2.51 49.70
CA TYR A 165 21.67 -1.42 48.73
C TYR A 165 22.93 -0.57 48.64
N ASP A 166 23.53 -0.60 47.47
CA ASP A 166 24.71 0.12 46.98
C ASP A 166 24.50 1.62 47.11
N ASP A 167 25.52 2.37 47.54
CA ASP A 167 25.56 3.83 47.80
C ASP A 167 25.24 4.74 46.58
N ARG A 168 24.71 4.15 45.47
CA ARG A 168 24.40 4.89 44.25
C ARG A 168 22.99 5.49 44.17
N VAL A 169 22.13 5.23 45.13
CA VAL A 169 20.74 5.72 45.12
C VAL A 169 20.55 7.05 45.79
N ASP A 170 21.49 7.47 46.65
CA ASP A 170 21.43 8.76 47.35
C ASP A 170 21.69 10.02 46.49
N SER A 171 22.12 9.84 45.24
CA SER A 171 22.33 10.97 44.30
C SER A 171 21.09 11.37 43.50
N LEU A 172 19.97 10.69 43.64
CA LEU A 172 18.75 10.95 42.87
C LEU A 172 17.59 11.62 43.62
N VAL A 173 17.79 11.93 44.90
CA VAL A 173 16.75 12.66 45.65
C VAL A 173 17.10 14.16 45.62
N SER A 174 16.30 14.92 44.90
CA SER A 174 16.45 16.36 44.78
C SER A 174 16.37 17.07 46.15
N ASP A 175 17.25 18.08 46.36
CA ASP A 175 17.40 18.93 47.57
C ASP A 175 16.13 19.59 48.09
N ARG A 176 14.96 19.26 47.61
CA ARG A 176 13.68 19.88 47.98
C ARG A 176 12.94 19.22 49.14
N VAL A 177 13.39 18.06 49.64
CA VAL A 177 12.68 17.31 50.69
C VAL A 177 13.33 17.47 52.09
N GLN A 178 14.53 18.07 52.19
CA GLN A 178 15.23 18.22 53.47
C GLN A 178 14.82 19.40 54.32
N ASN A 179 13.84 20.22 53.93
CA ASN A 179 13.48 21.46 54.69
C ASN A 179 12.18 21.40 55.46
N TYR A 180 11.60 20.18 55.72
CA TYR A 180 10.34 20.05 56.49
C TYR A 180 10.47 19.16 57.74
N GLN A 181 11.55 19.28 58.52
CA GLN A 181 11.53 18.79 59.93
C GLN A 181 12.48 19.57 60.80
N SER A 182 12.06 20.76 61.20
CA SER A 182 12.62 21.38 62.42
C SER A 182 11.47 21.98 63.24
N GLY A 183 11.06 21.25 64.22
CA GLY A 183 10.16 21.78 65.26
C GLY A 183 9.74 20.77 66.27
N LYS A 184 10.53 20.57 67.34
CA LYS A 184 10.14 20.47 68.75
C LYS A 184 11.29 19.82 69.57
N GLN A 185 12.00 20.71 70.34
CA GLN A 185 11.99 20.76 71.83
C GLN A 185 12.03 19.39 72.52
N LYS A 186 12.93 19.15 73.44
CA LYS A 186 13.46 19.82 74.65
C LYS A 186 14.41 18.90 75.43
N ILE A 187 15.45 19.50 76.10
CA ILE A 187 15.89 19.32 77.49
C ILE A 187 16.79 18.15 77.88
N GLY A 188 17.92 18.46 78.35
CA GLY A 188 18.70 17.58 79.27
C GLY A 188 20.20 17.81 79.27
N ASN A 189 20.65 18.86 79.82
CA ASN A 189 21.66 19.24 80.79
C ASN A 189 22.81 18.29 81.20
N LYS A 190 24.01 18.84 81.26
CA LYS A 190 25.26 18.42 81.92
C LYS A 190 26.26 17.60 81.06
N ASN A 191 27.27 18.35 80.51
CA ASN A 191 28.65 18.32 81.05
C ASN A 191 29.48 19.37 80.34
N LYS A 192 29.69 20.45 81.12
CA LYS A 192 30.68 21.45 80.87
C LYS A 192 31.97 20.99 81.55
N LYS A 193 33.00 20.68 80.80
CA LYS A 193 34.41 20.87 81.06
C LYS A 193 35.24 19.94 80.23
N GLN A 194 35.80 20.40 79.13
CA GLN A 194 36.95 19.93 78.39
C GLN A 194 36.86 20.09 76.87
N GLN A 195 36.72 21.31 76.44
CA GLN A 195 36.94 21.67 75.03
C GLN A 195 37.20 23.14 74.84
N GLN A 196 38.22 23.67 75.51
CA GLN A 196 38.66 25.04 75.23
C GLN A 196 40.05 25.12 74.55
N ALA A 197 40.60 24.01 74.06
CA ALA A 197 41.92 24.02 73.39
C ALA A 197 41.91 23.68 71.89
N LYS A 198 40.75 23.51 71.26
CA LYS A 198 40.66 23.21 69.75
C LYS A 198 39.94 24.25 68.92
N ARG A 199 39.65 25.43 69.43
CA ARG A 199 38.86 26.47 68.74
C ARG A 199 39.65 27.53 67.95
N PHE A 200 40.97 27.54 67.98
CA PHE A 200 41.78 28.47 67.20
C PHE A 200 42.35 27.98 65.88
N GLY A 201 42.31 26.70 65.58
CA GLY A 201 42.84 26.13 64.37
C GLY A 201 41.80 25.92 63.23
N ASN A 202 40.48 25.94 63.56
CA ASN A 202 39.41 25.67 62.52
C ASN A 202 38.77 26.91 61.92
N LYS A 203 38.99 28.12 62.52
CA LYS A 203 38.39 29.36 62.02
C LYS A 203 39.09 29.84 60.74
N SER A 204 40.44 29.74 60.68
CA SER A 204 41.17 30.13 59.47
C SER A 204 40.89 29.20 58.28
N ARG A 205 40.76 27.83 58.50
CA ARG A 205 40.45 26.88 57.45
C ARG A 205 39.00 27.01 56.92
N SER A 206 38.06 27.42 57.82
CA SER A 206 36.68 27.65 57.36
C SER A 206 36.53 28.95 56.54
N GLU A 207 37.29 30.02 56.95
CA GLU A 207 37.34 31.27 56.19
C GLU A 207 38.05 31.12 54.82
N GLU A 208 39.13 30.34 54.77
CA GLU A 208 39.80 30.01 53.52
C GLU A 208 38.89 29.13 52.59
N GLN A 209 38.21 28.15 53.15
CA GLN A 209 37.22 27.34 52.36
C GLN A 209 36.04 28.20 51.88
N GLU A 210 35.57 29.16 52.70
CA GLU A 210 34.51 30.05 52.32
C GLU A 210 34.96 31.06 51.25
N LYS A 211 36.19 31.58 51.34
CA LYS A 211 36.80 32.41 50.31
C LYS A 211 37.03 31.63 49.00
N MET A 212 37.55 30.42 49.10
CA MET A 212 37.68 29.54 47.90
C MET A 212 36.31 29.26 47.26
N ARG A 213 35.29 29.00 48.06
CA ARG A 213 33.94 28.76 47.56
C ARG A 213 33.31 30.02 46.94
N ARG A 214 33.59 31.23 47.52
CA ARG A 214 33.20 32.50 46.91
C ARG A 214 33.95 32.76 45.61
N LEU A 215 35.24 32.49 45.56
CA LEU A 215 36.06 32.63 44.37
C LEU A 215 35.61 31.63 43.28
N GLN A 216 35.31 30.40 43.64
CA GLN A 216 34.76 29.39 42.71
C GLN A 216 33.38 29.82 42.20
N LEU A 217 32.54 30.41 43.05
CA LEU A 217 31.25 30.98 42.65
C LEU A 217 31.37 32.23 41.76
N GLU A 218 32.38 33.05 41.97
CA GLU A 218 32.69 34.20 41.12
C GLU A 218 33.29 33.79 39.79
N ILE A 219 34.14 32.78 39.77
CA ILE A 219 34.70 32.16 38.55
C ILE A 219 33.57 31.47 37.77
N ALA A 220 32.68 30.73 38.44
CA ALA A 220 31.51 30.09 37.80
C ALA A 220 30.47 31.13 37.30
N LYS A 221 30.35 32.29 37.93
CA LYS A 221 29.51 33.40 37.43
C LYS A 221 30.16 34.17 36.28
N LYS A 222 31.47 34.19 36.17
CA LYS A 222 32.21 34.84 35.07
C LYS A 222 32.47 33.87 33.89
N ALA A 223 32.34 32.54 34.07
CA ALA A 223 32.42 31.62 33.00
C ALA A 223 31.19 31.78 32.11
N GLN A 224 31.36 32.17 30.86
CA GLN A 224 30.28 32.18 29.88
C GLN A 224 29.67 30.78 29.79
N LEU A 225 28.36 30.69 29.94
CA LEU A 225 27.64 29.44 29.83
C LEU A 225 27.78 28.94 28.39
N VAL A 226 28.36 27.80 28.20
CA VAL A 226 28.38 27.14 26.91
C VAL A 226 27.08 26.35 26.74
N VAL A 227 26.32 26.67 25.72
CA VAL A 227 25.04 26.05 25.42
C VAL A 227 25.22 25.25 24.13
N LYS A 228 24.88 23.96 24.17
CA LYS A 228 24.83 23.10 22.99
C LYS A 228 23.48 23.24 22.36
N ILE A 229 23.45 23.56 21.08
CA ILE A 229 22.22 23.80 20.32
C ILE A 229 22.21 22.84 19.12
N PRO A 230 21.13 22.04 18.93
CA PRO A 230 20.91 21.22 17.72
C PRO A 230 20.45 22.07 16.53
N ASP A 231 20.31 21.50 15.35
CA ASP A 231 19.84 22.16 14.13
C ASP A 231 18.48 22.84 14.29
N GLU A 232 17.56 22.17 15.02
CA GLU A 232 16.26 22.72 15.40
C GLU A 232 16.05 22.59 16.91
N ILE A 233 15.59 23.65 17.55
CA ILE A 233 15.32 23.68 19.00
C ILE A 233 14.04 24.45 19.30
N THR A 234 13.26 24.01 20.29
CA THR A 234 12.11 24.80 20.75
C THR A 234 12.57 25.98 21.62
N VAL A 235 11.84 27.10 21.52
CA VAL A 235 12.13 28.31 22.33
C VAL A 235 12.17 28.00 23.82
N GLY A 236 11.29 27.09 24.29
CA GLY A 236 11.25 26.66 25.69
C GLY A 236 12.48 25.85 26.10
N GLU A 237 12.98 24.98 25.25
CA GLU A 237 14.16 24.16 25.49
C GLU A 237 15.43 25.02 25.43
N LEU A 238 15.55 25.93 24.44
CA LEU A 238 16.65 26.91 24.37
C LEU A 238 16.73 27.73 25.65
N ALA A 239 15.60 28.25 26.15
CA ALA A 239 15.53 28.99 27.39
C ALA A 239 16.02 28.15 28.59
N SER A 240 15.62 26.86 28.66
CA SER A 240 16.06 25.93 29.70
C SER A 240 17.57 25.68 29.64
N ARG A 241 18.13 25.43 28.45
CA ARG A 241 19.56 25.18 28.21
C ARG A 241 20.39 26.41 28.56
N MET A 242 19.90 27.62 28.28
CA MET A 242 20.53 28.89 28.65
C MET A 242 20.34 29.27 30.12
N LYS A 243 19.51 28.52 30.87
CA LYS A 243 19.09 28.88 32.27
C LYS A 243 18.45 30.27 32.35
N LYS A 244 17.70 30.64 31.30
CA LYS A 244 16.95 31.91 31.19
C LYS A 244 15.45 31.61 31.17
N THR A 245 14.64 32.66 31.28
CA THR A 245 13.19 32.51 31.13
C THR A 245 12.79 32.52 29.68
N ALA A 246 11.77 31.71 29.30
CA ALA A 246 11.25 31.70 27.93
C ALA A 246 10.80 33.10 27.46
N ALA A 247 10.31 33.94 28.40
CA ALA A 247 9.91 35.31 28.13
C ALA A 247 11.09 36.23 27.70
N GLU A 248 12.30 36.02 28.23
CA GLU A 248 13.51 36.75 27.80
C GLU A 248 13.93 36.36 26.40
N VAL A 249 13.82 35.05 26.05
CA VAL A 249 14.15 34.53 24.73
C VAL A 249 13.15 35.04 23.69
N ILE A 250 11.84 34.98 23.97
CA ILE A 250 10.79 35.51 23.10
C ILE A 250 10.94 37.02 22.90
N LYS A 251 11.31 37.77 23.96
CA LYS A 251 11.54 39.21 23.84
C LYS A 251 12.77 39.55 22.97
N CYS A 252 13.81 38.71 23.00
CA CYS A 252 14.95 38.85 22.11
C CYS A 252 14.55 38.52 20.65
N LEU A 253 13.84 37.42 20.42
CA LEU A 253 13.29 37.05 19.11
C LEU A 253 12.40 38.17 18.54
N LEU A 254 11.50 38.73 19.35
CA LEU A 254 10.61 39.80 18.92
C LEU A 254 11.35 41.08 18.54
N LYS A 255 12.44 41.44 19.23
CA LYS A 255 13.30 42.56 18.84
C LYS A 255 13.93 42.39 17.46
N ASN A 256 14.22 41.14 17.10
CA ASN A 256 14.83 40.77 15.84
C ASN A 256 13.79 40.43 14.74
N GLY A 257 12.50 40.72 15.01
CA GLY A 257 11.43 40.55 14.02
C GLY A 257 10.87 39.16 13.90
N VAL A 258 11.32 38.22 14.74
CA VAL A 258 10.83 36.83 14.73
C VAL A 258 9.77 36.68 15.82
N MET A 259 8.53 36.40 15.40
CA MET A 259 7.45 36.04 16.30
C MET A 259 7.44 34.55 16.55
N ALA A 260 7.80 34.14 17.78
CA ALA A 260 7.79 32.72 18.15
C ALA A 260 7.09 32.51 19.49
N THR A 261 6.34 31.40 19.58
CA THR A 261 5.73 30.91 20.83
C THR A 261 6.68 29.97 21.57
N VAL A 262 6.38 29.67 22.84
CA VAL A 262 7.26 28.82 23.69
C VAL A 262 7.49 27.42 23.07
N ASN A 263 6.49 26.88 22.38
CA ASN A 263 6.54 25.53 21.80
C ASN A 263 6.96 25.51 20.32
N GLN A 264 7.25 26.67 19.76
CA GLN A 264 7.66 26.76 18.36
C GLN A 264 9.14 26.41 18.23
N THR A 265 9.50 25.67 17.18
CA THR A 265 10.88 25.35 16.81
C THR A 265 11.51 26.55 16.10
N ILE A 266 12.77 26.81 16.37
CA ILE A 266 13.63 27.78 15.69
C ILE A 266 14.86 27.04 15.17
N ASP A 267 15.41 27.50 14.07
CA ASP A 267 16.62 27.04 13.45
C ASP A 267 17.88 27.41 14.24
N PHE A 268 18.97 26.68 13.99
CA PHE A 268 20.24 26.87 14.68
C PHE A 268 20.74 28.32 14.59
N ASP A 269 20.70 28.94 13.40
CA ASP A 269 21.22 30.30 13.19
C ASP A 269 20.47 31.33 14.04
N THR A 270 19.14 31.24 14.11
CA THR A 270 18.31 32.07 14.96
C THR A 270 18.58 31.82 16.46
N ALA A 271 18.73 30.55 16.83
CA ALA A 271 19.02 30.16 18.22
C ALA A 271 20.43 30.58 18.64
N GLU A 272 21.44 30.49 17.80
CA GLU A 272 22.80 30.93 18.00
C GLU A 272 22.85 32.44 18.21
N PHE A 273 22.13 33.19 17.33
CA PHE A 273 22.07 34.64 17.44
C PHE A 273 21.48 35.09 18.77
N VAL A 274 20.35 34.50 19.16
CA VAL A 274 19.68 34.80 20.44
C VAL A 274 20.54 34.41 21.64
N ALA A 275 21.20 33.28 21.61
CA ALA A 275 22.06 32.82 22.68
C ALA A 275 23.30 33.72 22.85
N THR A 276 23.86 34.19 21.74
CA THR A 276 25.01 35.14 21.74
C THR A 276 24.59 36.50 22.25
N GLU A 277 23.42 37.05 21.85
CA GLU A 277 22.88 38.31 22.37
C GLU A 277 22.62 38.24 23.89
N LEU A 278 22.19 37.07 24.38
CA LEU A 278 21.97 36.80 25.78
C LEU A 278 23.26 36.45 26.58
N GLY A 279 24.45 36.47 25.92
CA GLY A 279 25.77 36.32 26.54
C GLY A 279 26.21 34.89 26.80
N CYS A 280 25.63 33.91 26.10
CA CYS A 280 26.04 32.52 26.13
C CYS A 280 26.99 32.23 24.94
N LYS A 281 27.91 31.30 25.15
CA LYS A 281 28.72 30.73 24.05
C LYS A 281 27.98 29.53 23.49
N VAL A 282 27.85 29.44 22.17
CA VAL A 282 27.16 28.37 21.49
C VAL A 282 28.15 27.33 20.98
N GLU A 283 27.81 26.07 21.13
CA GLU A 283 28.45 24.94 20.46
C GLU A 283 27.35 24.19 19.71
N HIS A 284 27.59 23.84 18.45
CA HIS A 284 26.69 23.04 17.68
C HIS A 284 26.63 21.62 18.27
N GLU A 285 25.46 21.16 18.62
CA GLU A 285 25.21 19.80 19.09
C GLU A 285 24.76 18.94 17.90
N VAL A 286 25.67 18.17 17.35
CA VAL A 286 25.27 17.15 16.37
C VAL A 286 24.49 16.07 17.13
N ILE A 287 23.18 16.07 16.94
CA ILE A 287 22.34 15.00 17.46
C ILE A 287 22.60 13.78 16.60
N VAL A 288 23.54 12.94 17.01
CA VAL A 288 23.71 11.63 16.42
C VAL A 288 22.45 10.83 16.71
N THR A 289 21.66 10.56 15.68
CA THR A 289 20.42 9.80 15.79
C THR A 289 20.71 8.38 16.27
N ILE A 290 19.69 7.68 16.79
CA ILE A 290 19.86 6.27 17.18
C ILE A 290 20.26 5.44 15.94
N GLU A 291 19.77 5.84 14.76
CA GLU A 291 20.10 5.22 13.49
C GLU A 291 21.58 5.37 13.16
N GLU A 292 22.16 6.56 13.19
CA GLU A 292 23.60 6.81 12.94
C GLU A 292 24.53 6.13 13.94
N ARG A 293 24.06 5.89 15.17
CA ARG A 293 24.85 5.13 16.16
C ARG A 293 24.81 3.64 15.95
N LEU A 294 23.73 3.14 15.36
CA LEU A 294 23.44 1.74 15.24
C LEU A 294 23.97 1.16 13.93
N PHE A 295 23.87 1.97 12.88
CA PHE A 295 24.34 1.60 11.55
C PHE A 295 25.73 2.18 11.31
N ASP A 296 26.61 1.31 10.86
CA ASP A 296 27.96 1.72 10.48
C ASP A 296 27.93 2.19 9.02
N ASP A 297 27.81 3.51 8.80
CA ASP A 297 27.82 4.14 7.49
C ASP A 297 29.25 4.48 7.00
N HIS A 298 30.27 3.82 7.56
CA HIS A 298 31.62 4.02 7.07
C HIS A 298 31.75 3.65 5.60
N GLN A 299 32.30 4.54 4.79
CA GLN A 299 32.57 4.25 3.38
C GLN A 299 33.74 3.25 3.29
N ASP A 300 33.51 2.14 2.59
CA ASP A 300 34.51 1.12 2.38
C ASP A 300 35.68 1.65 1.54
N THR A 301 36.90 1.29 1.91
CA THR A 301 38.08 1.65 1.12
C THR A 301 38.20 0.75 -0.11
N ALA A 302 38.85 1.23 -1.20
CA ALA A 302 38.98 0.46 -2.42
C ALA A 302 39.70 -0.89 -2.23
N ASP A 303 40.56 -1.00 -1.21
CA ASP A 303 41.30 -2.23 -0.89
C ASP A 303 40.42 -3.29 -0.19
N GLU A 304 39.29 -2.91 0.40
CA GLU A 304 38.38 -3.80 1.12
C GLU A 304 37.28 -4.37 0.21
N LEU A 305 37.13 -3.77 -0.97
CA LEU A 305 36.09 -4.14 -1.93
C LEU A 305 36.53 -5.33 -2.77
N VAL A 306 35.73 -6.40 -2.74
CA VAL A 306 35.93 -7.62 -3.55
C VAL A 306 34.77 -7.72 -4.54
N THR A 307 35.05 -8.24 -5.74
CA THR A 307 34.01 -8.52 -6.74
C THR A 307 32.99 -9.50 -6.18
N ARG A 308 31.71 -9.16 -6.33
CA ARG A 308 30.60 -10.02 -5.89
C ARG A 308 29.81 -10.59 -7.06
N PRO A 309 29.13 -11.72 -6.87
CA PRO A 309 28.22 -12.28 -7.85
C PRO A 309 27.12 -11.28 -8.25
N PRO A 310 26.72 -11.25 -9.52
CA PRO A 310 25.58 -10.45 -9.93
C PRO A 310 24.26 -11.02 -9.42
N VAL A 311 23.33 -10.12 -9.11
CA VAL A 311 21.94 -10.45 -8.79
C VAL A 311 21.06 -10.01 -9.95
N VAL A 312 20.35 -10.96 -10.53
CA VAL A 312 19.61 -10.77 -11.79
C VAL A 312 18.12 -10.99 -11.55
N VAL A 313 17.30 -10.02 -11.91
CA VAL A 313 15.85 -10.17 -11.90
C VAL A 313 15.33 -10.58 -13.27
N VAL A 314 14.39 -11.51 -13.32
CA VAL A 314 13.72 -11.92 -14.55
C VAL A 314 12.31 -11.36 -14.58
N MET A 315 12.02 -10.51 -15.58
CA MET A 315 10.77 -9.79 -15.74
C MET A 315 10.14 -10.04 -17.11
N GLY A 316 8.89 -9.63 -17.27
CA GLY A 316 8.18 -9.71 -18.54
C GLY A 316 6.72 -10.13 -18.35
N HIS A 317 6.00 -10.24 -19.45
CA HIS A 317 4.59 -10.59 -19.46
C HIS A 317 4.31 -12.03 -18.98
N VAL A 318 3.07 -12.32 -18.58
CA VAL A 318 2.58 -13.69 -18.33
C VAL A 318 2.76 -14.51 -19.63
N ASP A 319 3.04 -15.81 -19.51
CA ASP A 319 3.21 -16.73 -20.64
C ASP A 319 4.36 -16.43 -21.63
N HIS A 320 5.21 -15.41 -21.38
CA HIS A 320 6.41 -15.18 -22.18
C HIS A 320 7.54 -16.18 -21.87
N GLY A 321 7.36 -17.03 -20.86
CA GLY A 321 8.25 -18.15 -20.56
C GLY A 321 9.37 -17.82 -19.58
N LYS A 322 9.18 -16.84 -18.67
CA LYS A 322 10.11 -16.50 -17.58
C LYS A 322 10.47 -17.72 -16.73
N THR A 323 9.46 -18.31 -16.10
CA THR A 323 9.65 -19.49 -15.23
C THR A 323 10.18 -20.70 -16.02
N SER A 324 9.82 -20.85 -17.30
CA SER A 324 10.38 -21.90 -18.16
C SER A 324 11.88 -21.70 -18.46
N LEU A 325 12.31 -20.44 -18.66
CA LEU A 325 13.71 -20.09 -18.81
C LEU A 325 14.49 -20.41 -17.53
N LEU A 326 13.94 -20.02 -16.39
CA LEU A 326 14.55 -20.25 -15.08
C LEU A 326 14.58 -21.74 -14.72
N ASP A 327 13.52 -22.51 -15.05
CA ASP A 327 13.48 -23.96 -14.90
C ASP A 327 14.57 -24.66 -15.71
N TYR A 328 14.83 -24.18 -16.93
CA TYR A 328 15.91 -24.67 -17.76
C TYR A 328 17.29 -24.41 -17.12
N ILE A 329 17.53 -23.17 -16.68
CA ILE A 329 18.79 -22.76 -16.04
C ILE A 329 19.05 -23.56 -14.75
N ARG A 330 17.99 -23.84 -13.95
CA ARG A 330 18.08 -24.60 -12.69
C ARG A 330 18.08 -26.10 -12.89
N HIS A 331 17.80 -26.59 -14.09
CA HIS A 331 17.49 -28.02 -14.35
C HIS A 331 16.38 -28.55 -13.44
N ALA A 332 15.34 -27.75 -13.20
CA ALA A 332 14.21 -28.03 -12.31
C ALA A 332 12.88 -27.94 -13.08
N LYS A 333 11.77 -28.27 -12.42
CA LYS A 333 10.42 -28.15 -12.96
C LYS A 333 9.49 -27.49 -11.93
N VAL A 334 9.77 -26.25 -11.59
CA VAL A 334 9.01 -25.48 -10.59
C VAL A 334 7.67 -25.06 -11.15
N ALA A 335 7.64 -24.60 -12.41
CA ALA A 335 6.40 -24.18 -13.07
C ALA A 335 5.30 -25.25 -13.06
N ALA A 336 5.65 -26.53 -13.15
CA ALA A 336 4.68 -27.62 -13.10
C ALA A 336 4.07 -27.86 -11.72
N GLY A 337 4.69 -27.35 -10.66
CA GLY A 337 4.25 -27.44 -9.25
C GLY A 337 3.42 -26.28 -8.77
N GLU A 338 3.46 -25.15 -9.45
CA GLU A 338 2.74 -23.93 -9.06
C GLU A 338 1.26 -23.98 -9.42
N ALA A 339 0.42 -23.42 -8.55
CA ALA A 339 -1.02 -23.36 -8.76
C ALA A 339 -1.36 -22.47 -9.98
N GLY A 340 -2.09 -23.02 -10.93
CA GLY A 340 -2.43 -22.31 -12.16
C GLY A 340 -1.28 -22.25 -13.18
N GLY A 341 -0.11 -22.82 -12.89
CA GLY A 341 1.07 -22.77 -13.75
C GLY A 341 1.71 -21.38 -13.87
N ILE A 342 1.42 -20.49 -12.93
CA ILE A 342 1.92 -19.12 -12.89
C ILE A 342 2.70 -18.87 -11.59
N THR A 343 3.82 -18.17 -11.70
CA THR A 343 4.60 -17.74 -10.54
C THR A 343 3.86 -16.64 -9.77
N GLN A 344 3.67 -16.86 -8.45
CA GLN A 344 2.94 -15.95 -7.56
C GLN A 344 3.79 -15.50 -6.37
N HIS A 345 5.00 -16.01 -6.22
CA HIS A 345 5.97 -15.65 -5.17
C HIS A 345 7.29 -15.20 -5.79
N ILE A 346 8.08 -14.45 -5.04
CA ILE A 346 9.45 -14.12 -5.46
C ILE A 346 10.35 -15.31 -5.13
N GLY A 347 10.85 -15.99 -6.14
CA GLY A 347 11.85 -17.05 -6.00
C GLY A 347 13.27 -16.47 -6.08
N ALA A 348 14.15 -16.82 -5.14
CA ALA A 348 15.56 -16.45 -5.20
C ALA A 348 16.44 -17.70 -5.14
N TYR A 349 17.41 -17.79 -6.04
CA TYR A 349 18.31 -18.95 -6.08
C TYR A 349 19.62 -18.63 -6.78
N THR A 350 20.66 -19.40 -6.46
CA THR A 350 21.99 -19.23 -7.02
C THR A 350 22.35 -20.38 -7.94
N VAL A 351 22.83 -20.06 -9.14
CA VAL A 351 23.34 -21.03 -10.14
C VAL A 351 24.80 -20.72 -10.41
N GLU A 352 25.61 -21.74 -10.54
CA GLU A 352 27.02 -21.64 -10.89
C GLU A 352 27.18 -21.89 -12.39
N ILE A 353 27.71 -20.89 -13.12
CA ILE A 353 27.90 -20.93 -14.56
C ILE A 353 29.36 -20.60 -14.85
N ASN A 354 30.05 -21.48 -15.57
CA ASN A 354 31.47 -21.33 -15.88
C ASN A 354 32.36 -21.09 -14.64
N GLY A 355 31.95 -21.60 -13.46
CA GLY A 355 32.65 -21.38 -12.20
C GLY A 355 32.34 -20.05 -11.52
N GLN A 356 31.43 -19.23 -12.07
CA GLN A 356 30.96 -17.98 -11.47
C GLN A 356 29.53 -18.16 -10.96
N PRO A 357 29.22 -17.80 -9.72
CA PRO A 357 27.86 -17.85 -9.19
C PRO A 357 27.05 -16.64 -9.68
N ILE A 358 25.81 -16.88 -10.10
CA ILE A 358 24.82 -15.85 -10.46
C ILE A 358 23.58 -16.10 -9.62
N THR A 359 23.04 -15.05 -9.01
CA THR A 359 21.79 -15.13 -8.25
C THR A 359 20.62 -14.61 -9.07
N PHE A 360 19.63 -15.45 -9.30
CA PHE A 360 18.41 -15.11 -10.03
C PHE A 360 17.26 -14.85 -9.07
N LEU A 361 16.47 -13.80 -9.38
CA LEU A 361 15.19 -13.50 -8.78
C LEU A 361 14.08 -13.71 -9.80
N ASP A 362 13.19 -14.67 -9.55
CA ASP A 362 11.96 -14.87 -10.34
C ASP A 362 10.86 -13.95 -9.81
N THR A 363 10.21 -13.21 -10.71
CA THR A 363 9.11 -12.29 -10.35
C THR A 363 7.83 -12.67 -11.07
N PRO A 364 6.66 -12.55 -10.37
CA PRO A 364 5.37 -12.78 -10.99
C PRO A 364 5.11 -11.82 -12.15
N GLY A 365 4.59 -12.35 -13.28
CA GLY A 365 4.29 -11.53 -14.46
C GLY A 365 2.96 -10.76 -14.40
N HIS A 366 2.03 -11.17 -13.53
CA HIS A 366 0.69 -10.63 -13.49
C HIS A 366 0.62 -9.19 -12.96
N ALA A 367 -0.29 -8.36 -13.52
CA ALA A 367 -0.49 -6.95 -13.12
C ALA A 367 -0.82 -6.74 -11.63
N ALA A 368 -1.38 -7.75 -10.96
CA ALA A 368 -1.63 -7.72 -9.52
C ALA A 368 -0.35 -7.59 -8.68
N PHE A 369 0.79 -8.04 -9.20
CA PHE A 369 2.07 -8.11 -8.47
C PHE A 369 3.07 -7.00 -8.85
N THR A 370 2.57 -5.80 -9.20
CA THR A 370 3.39 -4.64 -9.57
C THR A 370 4.44 -4.29 -8.50
N GLU A 371 4.05 -4.30 -7.21
CA GLU A 371 4.96 -4.02 -6.09
C GLU A 371 6.09 -5.05 -5.98
N MET A 372 5.82 -6.32 -6.26
CA MET A 372 6.86 -7.37 -6.27
C MET A 372 7.87 -7.16 -7.39
N ARG A 373 7.43 -6.70 -8.58
CA ARG A 373 8.34 -6.35 -9.70
C ARG A 373 9.21 -5.15 -9.39
N ALA A 374 8.61 -4.08 -8.83
CA ALA A 374 9.34 -2.89 -8.39
C ALA A 374 10.42 -3.25 -7.36
N ARG A 375 10.05 -4.06 -6.37
CA ARG A 375 10.98 -4.58 -5.34
C ARG A 375 12.08 -5.44 -5.93
N GLY A 376 11.73 -6.34 -6.84
CA GLY A 376 12.69 -7.16 -7.58
C GLY A 376 13.73 -6.28 -8.27
N ALA A 377 13.33 -5.21 -8.98
CA ALA A 377 14.23 -4.28 -9.63
C ALA A 377 15.14 -3.53 -8.64
N MET A 378 14.60 -3.06 -7.51
CA MET A 378 15.36 -2.27 -6.53
C MET A 378 16.44 -3.07 -5.79
N CYS A 379 16.27 -4.40 -5.68
CA CYS A 379 17.20 -5.27 -4.95
C CYS A 379 18.26 -5.91 -5.84
N THR A 380 18.23 -5.70 -7.17
CA THR A 380 19.05 -6.39 -8.17
C THR A 380 19.96 -5.45 -8.94
N ASP A 381 20.93 -6.05 -9.63
CA ASP A 381 21.94 -5.34 -10.40
C ASP A 381 21.62 -5.31 -11.88
N ILE A 382 20.99 -6.39 -12.42
CA ILE A 382 20.70 -6.55 -13.84
C ILE A 382 19.26 -7.04 -14.00
N ALA A 383 18.55 -6.55 -15.03
CA ALA A 383 17.22 -7.04 -15.38
C ALA A 383 17.24 -7.81 -16.69
N ILE A 384 16.74 -9.04 -16.70
CA ILE A 384 16.44 -9.79 -17.91
C ILE A 384 14.97 -9.60 -18.27
N LEU A 385 14.71 -8.94 -19.38
CA LEU A 385 13.36 -8.72 -19.91
C LEU A 385 12.99 -9.82 -20.91
N VAL A 386 12.13 -10.74 -20.51
CA VAL A 386 11.70 -11.84 -21.39
C VAL A 386 10.51 -11.42 -22.23
N VAL A 387 10.67 -11.43 -23.55
CA VAL A 387 9.63 -11.10 -24.54
C VAL A 387 9.42 -12.27 -25.46
N ALA A 388 8.17 -12.71 -25.66
CA ALA A 388 7.87 -13.79 -26.59
C ALA A 388 7.89 -13.31 -28.04
N ALA A 389 8.57 -14.03 -28.92
CA ALA A 389 8.75 -13.65 -30.33
C ALA A 389 7.45 -13.66 -31.14
N ASP A 390 6.44 -14.37 -30.68
CA ASP A 390 5.12 -14.48 -31.29
C ASP A 390 4.15 -13.36 -30.85
N ASP A 391 4.24 -12.92 -29.60
CA ASP A 391 3.29 -11.97 -29.00
C ASP A 391 3.77 -10.50 -29.09
N GLY A 392 5.07 -10.26 -28.94
CA GLY A 392 5.67 -8.92 -28.91
C GLY A 392 5.59 -8.24 -27.55
N ILE A 393 5.70 -6.91 -27.52
CA ILE A 393 5.68 -6.12 -26.29
C ILE A 393 4.24 -5.93 -25.81
N MET A 394 3.98 -6.39 -24.57
CA MET A 394 2.70 -6.32 -23.90
C MET A 394 2.71 -5.27 -22.78
N PRO A 395 1.55 -4.79 -22.24
CA PRO A 395 1.52 -3.75 -21.22
C PRO A 395 2.36 -4.04 -19.99
N GLN A 396 2.41 -5.30 -19.52
CA GLN A 396 3.24 -5.70 -18.39
C GLN A 396 4.74 -5.71 -18.72
N THR A 397 5.11 -5.84 -19.99
CA THR A 397 6.50 -5.69 -20.45
C THR A 397 6.91 -4.21 -20.38
N ILE A 398 6.02 -3.29 -20.76
CA ILE A 398 6.24 -1.84 -20.63
C ILE A 398 6.41 -1.45 -19.17
N GLU A 399 5.57 -1.99 -18.30
CA GLU A 399 5.67 -1.80 -16.85
C GLU A 399 7.04 -2.28 -16.31
N ALA A 400 7.48 -3.47 -16.74
CA ALA A 400 8.78 -4.01 -16.36
C ALA A 400 9.96 -3.12 -16.81
N ILE A 401 9.90 -2.58 -18.04
CA ILE A 401 10.87 -1.60 -18.55
C ILE A 401 10.90 -0.36 -17.65
N ASN A 402 9.75 0.16 -17.28
CA ASN A 402 9.66 1.35 -16.43
C ASN A 402 10.23 1.10 -15.03
N HIS A 403 9.99 -0.09 -14.43
CA HIS A 403 10.58 -0.46 -13.14
C HIS A 403 12.10 -0.57 -13.21
N ALA A 404 12.64 -1.23 -14.24
CA ALA A 404 14.08 -1.35 -14.42
C ALA A 404 14.75 0.02 -14.66
N LYS A 405 14.12 0.90 -15.46
CA LYS A 405 14.59 2.28 -15.67
C LYS A 405 14.53 3.12 -14.40
N ALA A 406 13.46 2.98 -13.59
CA ALA A 406 13.34 3.68 -12.31
C ALA A 406 14.41 3.23 -11.31
N ALA A 407 14.75 1.93 -11.31
CA ALA A 407 15.83 1.37 -10.51
C ALA A 407 17.23 1.67 -11.09
N LYS A 408 17.31 2.19 -12.32
CA LYS A 408 18.57 2.50 -13.05
C LYS A 408 19.48 1.29 -13.24
N ILE A 409 18.90 0.12 -13.43
CA ILE A 409 19.65 -1.12 -13.70
C ILE A 409 19.71 -1.39 -15.20
N PRO A 410 20.82 -1.96 -15.72
CA PRO A 410 20.94 -2.38 -17.12
C PRO A 410 19.93 -3.45 -17.47
N ILE A 411 19.39 -3.38 -18.70
CA ILE A 411 18.35 -4.27 -19.19
C ILE A 411 18.92 -5.12 -20.32
N ILE A 412 18.87 -6.43 -20.16
CA ILE A 412 19.16 -7.42 -21.21
C ILE A 412 17.83 -7.96 -21.72
N VAL A 413 17.59 -7.92 -23.02
CA VAL A 413 16.32 -8.43 -23.59
C VAL A 413 16.51 -9.84 -24.09
N ALA A 414 15.71 -10.77 -23.57
CA ALA A 414 15.67 -12.16 -24.01
C ALA A 414 14.42 -12.40 -24.87
N VAL A 415 14.59 -12.46 -26.18
CA VAL A 415 13.53 -12.77 -27.14
C VAL A 415 13.32 -14.28 -27.16
N ASN A 416 12.29 -14.73 -26.45
CA ASN A 416 11.99 -16.15 -26.24
C ASN A 416 11.00 -16.72 -27.26
N LYS A 417 10.86 -18.05 -27.26
CA LYS A 417 9.98 -18.83 -28.16
C LYS A 417 10.41 -18.76 -29.64
N MET A 418 11.70 -18.66 -29.91
CA MET A 418 12.26 -18.65 -31.27
C MET A 418 12.00 -19.97 -32.03
N ASP A 419 11.60 -21.05 -31.31
CA ASP A 419 11.21 -22.32 -31.87
C ASP A 419 9.82 -22.32 -32.52
N LYS A 420 9.00 -21.27 -32.30
CA LYS A 420 7.65 -21.19 -32.86
C LYS A 420 7.62 -20.72 -34.34
N HIS A 421 6.72 -21.30 -35.12
CA HIS A 421 6.41 -20.74 -36.43
C HIS A 421 5.71 -19.38 -36.29
N GLY A 422 6.29 -18.36 -36.90
CA GLY A 422 5.79 -16.96 -36.79
C GLY A 422 6.58 -16.08 -35.82
N ALA A 423 7.66 -16.60 -35.23
CA ALA A 423 8.58 -15.80 -34.45
C ALA A 423 9.16 -14.66 -35.32
N ASN A 424 8.96 -13.41 -34.87
CA ASN A 424 9.45 -12.23 -35.60
C ASN A 424 10.25 -11.33 -34.64
N PRO A 425 11.56 -11.55 -34.55
CA PRO A 425 12.43 -10.75 -33.70
C PRO A 425 12.53 -9.29 -34.16
N ASP A 426 12.50 -9.00 -35.47
CA ASP A 426 12.66 -7.64 -35.98
C ASP A 426 11.51 -6.70 -35.56
N ARG A 427 10.30 -7.27 -35.46
CA ARG A 427 9.15 -6.55 -34.90
C ARG A 427 9.41 -6.14 -33.43
N ILE A 428 10.01 -7.03 -32.63
CA ILE A 428 10.30 -6.75 -31.23
C ILE A 428 11.38 -5.68 -31.12
N LEU A 429 12.43 -5.74 -31.94
CA LEU A 429 13.50 -4.74 -31.96
C LEU A 429 12.94 -3.35 -32.28
N THR A 430 12.01 -3.26 -33.24
CA THR A 430 11.32 -1.99 -33.55
C THR A 430 10.48 -1.50 -32.36
N GLN A 431 9.69 -2.36 -31.74
CA GLN A 431 8.88 -2.00 -30.57
C GLN A 431 9.73 -1.59 -29.34
N LEU A 432 10.88 -2.25 -29.12
CA LEU A 432 11.80 -1.88 -28.04
C LEU A 432 12.30 -0.43 -28.22
N THR A 433 12.61 -0.05 -29.45
CA THR A 433 13.06 1.31 -29.76
C THR A 433 11.98 2.36 -29.48
N GLU A 434 10.69 2.03 -29.71
CA GLU A 434 9.56 2.91 -29.36
C GLU A 434 9.48 3.17 -27.84
N HIS A 435 9.94 2.22 -27.02
CA HIS A 435 9.99 2.33 -25.56
C HIS A 435 11.35 2.81 -25.02
N GLY A 436 12.24 3.31 -25.91
CA GLY A 436 13.53 3.87 -25.54
C GLY A 436 14.55 2.82 -25.08
N LEU A 437 14.50 1.62 -25.66
CA LEU A 437 15.51 0.58 -25.56
C LEU A 437 16.04 0.32 -26.97
N THR A 438 17.15 0.96 -27.32
CA THR A 438 17.77 0.78 -28.63
C THR A 438 18.69 -0.44 -28.59
N PRO A 439 18.47 -1.46 -29.44
CA PRO A 439 19.33 -2.64 -29.50
C PRO A 439 20.77 -2.31 -29.86
N ALA A 440 21.73 -3.07 -29.32
CA ALA A 440 23.15 -2.94 -29.66
C ALA A 440 23.41 -3.19 -31.16
N GLU A 441 22.65 -4.10 -31.80
CA GLU A 441 22.69 -4.30 -33.26
C GLU A 441 22.40 -3.02 -34.08
N TRP A 442 21.65 -2.07 -33.49
CA TRP A 442 21.30 -0.77 -34.12
C TRP A 442 22.07 0.41 -33.52
N GLY A 443 23.17 0.14 -32.79
CA GLY A 443 24.06 1.14 -32.22
C GLY A 443 23.56 1.70 -30.86
N GLY A 444 22.67 1.01 -30.16
CA GLY A 444 22.25 1.35 -28.82
C GLY A 444 23.07 0.63 -27.74
N GLU A 445 22.57 0.67 -26.51
CA GLU A 445 23.22 0.10 -25.31
C GLU A 445 22.52 -1.17 -24.80
N THR A 446 21.38 -1.57 -25.40
CA THR A 446 20.59 -2.70 -24.92
C THR A 446 20.98 -3.98 -25.65
N GLU A 447 21.49 -4.95 -24.92
CA GLU A 447 21.81 -6.29 -25.45
C GLU A 447 20.52 -7.10 -25.66
N VAL A 448 20.44 -7.80 -26.82
CA VAL A 448 19.28 -8.60 -27.22
C VAL A 448 19.69 -10.01 -27.58
N CYS A 449 19.31 -10.98 -26.76
CA CYS A 449 19.58 -12.39 -26.97
C CYS A 449 18.34 -13.12 -27.54
N LYS A 450 18.50 -13.88 -28.61
CA LYS A 450 17.45 -14.68 -29.24
C LYS A 450 17.46 -16.10 -28.65
N ILE A 451 16.46 -16.44 -27.85
CA ILE A 451 16.45 -17.69 -27.06
C ILE A 451 15.23 -18.57 -27.32
N SER A 452 15.33 -19.83 -26.94
CA SER A 452 14.19 -20.72 -26.75
C SER A 452 14.36 -21.48 -25.43
N ALA A 453 13.57 -21.12 -24.43
CA ALA A 453 13.56 -21.79 -23.12
C ALA A 453 13.17 -23.28 -23.20
N LYS A 454 12.45 -23.67 -24.26
CA LYS A 454 12.02 -25.03 -24.49
C LYS A 454 13.13 -25.92 -25.06
N THR A 455 13.92 -25.40 -25.98
CA THR A 455 14.98 -26.17 -26.69
C THR A 455 16.36 -25.94 -26.09
N GLY A 456 16.54 -24.91 -25.28
CA GLY A 456 17.83 -24.50 -24.73
C GLY A 456 18.66 -23.60 -25.65
N MET A 457 18.14 -23.26 -26.84
CA MET A 457 18.86 -22.46 -27.82
C MET A 457 19.11 -21.05 -27.27
N GLY A 458 20.34 -20.54 -27.39
CA GLY A 458 20.75 -19.16 -27.04
C GLY A 458 20.81 -18.87 -25.54
N ILE A 459 20.56 -19.88 -24.66
CA ILE A 459 20.57 -19.63 -23.19
C ILE A 459 22.00 -19.45 -22.68
N ASP A 460 22.96 -20.19 -23.20
CA ASP A 460 24.37 -20.06 -22.81
C ASP A 460 24.90 -18.66 -23.20
N GLU A 461 24.54 -18.18 -24.40
CA GLU A 461 24.85 -16.82 -24.87
C GLU A 461 24.23 -15.73 -23.98
N LEU A 462 22.96 -15.92 -23.57
CA LEU A 462 22.32 -15.02 -22.61
C LEU A 462 23.08 -14.96 -21.28
N LEU A 463 23.51 -16.11 -20.77
CA LEU A 463 24.22 -16.20 -19.51
C LEU A 463 25.64 -15.59 -19.58
N GLU A 464 26.33 -15.76 -20.70
CA GLU A 464 27.61 -15.08 -20.98
C GLU A 464 27.41 -13.56 -21.07
N THR A 465 26.34 -13.10 -21.71
CA THR A 465 26.00 -11.68 -21.77
C THR A 465 25.73 -11.09 -20.38
N VAL A 466 25.06 -11.84 -19.49
CA VAL A 466 24.85 -11.42 -18.10
C VAL A 466 26.17 -11.28 -17.36
N ILE A 467 27.09 -12.22 -17.51
CA ILE A 467 28.42 -12.16 -16.88
C ILE A 467 29.20 -10.95 -17.39
N LEU A 468 29.21 -10.74 -18.72
CA LEU A 468 29.91 -9.61 -19.33
C LEU A 468 29.34 -8.27 -18.84
N THR A 469 28.02 -8.13 -18.80
CA THR A 469 27.36 -6.93 -18.27
C THR A 469 27.72 -6.71 -16.79
N ALA A 470 27.76 -7.75 -15.99
CA ALA A 470 28.15 -7.67 -14.57
C ALA A 470 29.63 -7.24 -14.39
N GLU A 471 30.52 -7.66 -15.28
CA GLU A 471 31.91 -7.23 -15.28
C GLU A 471 32.05 -5.76 -15.66
N MET A 472 31.24 -5.28 -16.62
CA MET A 472 31.21 -3.87 -17.01
C MET A 472 30.71 -2.95 -15.89
N GLU A 473 29.75 -3.42 -15.08
CA GLU A 473 29.21 -2.68 -13.94
C GLU A 473 30.13 -2.69 -12.71
N GLU A 474 31.26 -3.44 -12.76
CA GLU A 474 32.24 -3.57 -11.68
C GLU A 474 31.62 -3.80 -10.29
N LEU A 475 30.73 -4.79 -10.17
CA LEU A 475 29.98 -5.07 -8.95
C LEU A 475 30.92 -5.48 -7.79
N LYS A 476 31.01 -4.63 -6.76
CA LYS A 476 31.92 -4.80 -5.62
C LYS A 476 31.15 -4.80 -4.31
N ALA A 477 31.63 -5.52 -3.30
CA ALA A 477 31.12 -5.51 -1.94
C ALA A 477 32.23 -5.80 -0.95
N ASN A 478 32.09 -5.42 0.31
CA ASN A 478 33.03 -5.74 1.38
C ASN A 478 32.52 -6.94 2.20
N PRO A 479 33.06 -8.15 2.02
CA PRO A 479 32.58 -9.34 2.76
C PRO A 479 32.91 -9.30 4.25
N ASN A 480 33.87 -8.48 4.70
CA ASN A 480 34.29 -8.44 6.09
C ASN A 480 33.42 -7.57 6.99
N ARG A 481 32.51 -6.81 6.42
CA ARG A 481 31.57 -5.92 7.12
C ARG A 481 30.37 -6.70 7.69
N ALA A 482 29.64 -6.05 8.60
CA ALA A 482 28.33 -6.51 9.09
C ALA A 482 27.35 -6.61 7.92
N GLY A 483 26.58 -7.70 7.87
CA GLY A 483 25.65 -7.96 6.75
C GLY A 483 24.58 -6.88 6.61
N LYS A 484 24.42 -6.34 5.40
CA LYS A 484 23.35 -5.43 4.99
C LYS A 484 22.74 -5.94 3.70
N GLY A 485 21.42 -5.74 3.54
CA GLY A 485 20.73 -6.13 2.32
C GLY A 485 19.24 -5.89 2.39
N CYS A 486 18.45 -6.58 1.56
CA CYS A 486 17.01 -6.39 1.51
C CYS A 486 16.21 -7.66 1.85
N VAL A 487 14.97 -7.47 2.32
CA VAL A 487 14.00 -8.54 2.55
C VAL A 487 13.26 -8.78 1.24
N LEU A 488 13.42 -9.96 0.65
CA LEU A 488 12.72 -10.33 -0.57
C LEU A 488 11.28 -10.71 -0.28
N GLU A 489 11.10 -11.62 0.69
CA GLU A 489 9.80 -12.15 1.07
C GLU A 489 9.77 -12.53 2.54
N ALA A 490 8.58 -12.52 3.14
CA ALA A 490 8.41 -12.92 4.53
C ALA A 490 7.10 -13.68 4.74
N ARG A 491 7.16 -14.70 5.60
CA ARG A 491 6.02 -15.58 5.90
C ARG A 491 5.98 -15.97 7.38
N LEU A 492 4.82 -16.40 7.81
CA LEU A 492 4.61 -16.88 9.17
C LEU A 492 4.36 -18.38 9.17
N ASP A 493 5.32 -19.13 9.66
CA ASP A 493 5.18 -20.57 9.86
C ASP A 493 4.64 -20.89 11.26
N LYS A 494 3.70 -21.81 11.36
CA LYS A 494 3.04 -22.18 12.62
C LYS A 494 4.03 -22.75 13.66
N ASN A 495 5.08 -23.43 13.22
CA ASN A 495 6.01 -24.13 14.09
C ASN A 495 7.33 -23.37 14.27
N ARG A 496 7.81 -22.72 13.21
CA ARG A 496 9.10 -22.01 13.18
C ARG A 496 9.00 -20.53 13.51
N GLY A 497 7.75 -19.98 13.50
CA GLY A 497 7.51 -18.57 13.69
C GLY A 497 7.75 -17.74 12.41
N PRO A 498 8.10 -16.46 12.54
CA PRO A 498 8.44 -15.60 11.39
C PRO A 498 9.66 -16.14 10.66
N ILE A 499 9.53 -16.24 9.35
CA ILE A 499 10.56 -16.66 8.41
C ILE A 499 10.69 -15.54 7.37
N ALA A 500 11.90 -15.13 7.07
CA ALA A 500 12.18 -14.13 6.03
C ALA A 500 13.25 -14.65 5.08
N THR A 501 13.04 -14.41 3.79
CA THR A 501 14.05 -14.61 2.75
C THR A 501 14.78 -13.29 2.54
N LEU A 502 16.05 -13.29 2.85
CA LEU A 502 16.94 -12.14 2.76
C LEU A 502 17.90 -12.29 1.59
N LEU A 503 18.19 -11.20 0.93
CA LEU A 503 19.28 -11.08 -0.02
C LEU A 503 20.37 -10.22 0.62
N VAL A 504 21.53 -10.78 0.85
CA VAL A 504 22.69 -10.05 1.36
C VAL A 504 23.28 -9.23 0.21
N GLN A 505 23.38 -7.92 0.34
CA GLN A 505 23.95 -7.04 -0.69
C GLN A 505 25.39 -6.65 -0.36
N ASN A 506 25.68 -6.41 0.92
CA ASN A 506 27.02 -6.07 1.41
C ASN A 506 27.28 -6.76 2.75
N GLY A 507 28.54 -7.06 3.05
CA GLY A 507 28.90 -7.70 4.30
C GLY A 507 28.62 -9.21 4.33
N THR A 508 28.77 -9.82 5.50
CA THR A 508 28.46 -11.23 5.74
C THR A 508 27.48 -11.36 6.90
N LEU A 509 26.39 -12.07 6.65
CA LEU A 509 25.41 -12.45 7.66
C LEU A 509 25.81 -13.79 8.28
N ARG A 510 25.88 -13.85 9.61
CA ARG A 510 26.24 -15.06 10.37
C ARG A 510 25.13 -15.56 11.26
N GLN A 511 25.16 -16.84 11.57
CA GLN A 511 24.26 -17.41 12.57
C GLN A 511 24.50 -16.76 13.94
N SER A 512 23.41 -16.43 14.66
CA SER A 512 23.37 -15.71 15.94
C SER A 512 23.51 -14.19 15.84
N ASP A 513 23.72 -13.64 14.66
CA ASP A 513 23.71 -12.19 14.47
C ASP A 513 22.37 -11.60 14.85
N LEU A 514 22.42 -10.39 15.40
CA LEU A 514 21.23 -9.59 15.67
C LEU A 514 20.94 -8.74 14.45
N ILE A 515 19.76 -8.86 13.90
CA ILE A 515 19.33 -8.09 12.73
C ILE A 515 18.12 -7.22 13.03
N ILE A 516 18.07 -6.08 12.37
CA ILE A 516 16.89 -5.23 12.22
C ILE A 516 16.47 -5.32 10.77
N ALA A 517 15.20 -5.58 10.53
CA ALA A 517 14.57 -5.53 9.20
C ALA A 517 13.30 -4.70 9.30
N GLY A 518 13.34 -3.45 8.84
CA GLY A 518 12.24 -2.50 8.96
C GLY A 518 11.74 -2.34 10.40
N THR A 519 10.56 -2.89 10.70
CA THR A 519 9.92 -2.89 12.03
C THR A 519 10.13 -4.18 12.82
N ALA A 520 10.89 -5.15 12.28
CA ALA A 520 11.18 -6.40 12.93
C ALA A 520 12.63 -6.44 13.44
N VAL A 521 12.86 -7.01 14.62
CA VAL A 521 14.17 -7.24 15.20
C VAL A 521 14.25 -8.67 15.71
N GLY A 522 15.41 -9.31 15.57
CA GLY A 522 15.61 -10.65 16.09
C GLY A 522 17.01 -11.18 15.89
N ARG A 523 17.31 -12.31 16.54
CA ARG A 523 18.57 -13.03 16.34
C ARG A 523 18.37 -14.16 15.37
N VAL A 524 19.22 -14.25 14.38
CA VAL A 524 19.24 -15.31 13.39
C VAL A 524 19.49 -16.66 14.09
N ARG A 525 18.48 -17.52 14.11
CA ARG A 525 18.59 -18.86 14.73
C ARG A 525 19.10 -19.89 13.76
N VAL A 526 18.46 -19.96 12.60
CA VAL A 526 18.81 -20.89 11.53
C VAL A 526 18.80 -20.12 10.23
N MET A 527 19.80 -20.35 9.40
CA MET A 527 19.85 -19.91 8.01
C MET A 527 19.82 -21.13 7.10
N THR A 528 19.00 -21.07 6.07
CA THR A 528 18.93 -22.10 5.03
C THR A 528 19.14 -21.46 3.66
N ASN A 529 19.87 -22.14 2.79
CA ASN A 529 20.03 -21.71 1.41
C ASN A 529 18.82 -22.10 0.54
N ASP A 530 18.83 -21.73 -0.73
CA ASP A 530 17.82 -22.07 -1.74
C ASP A 530 17.59 -23.58 -1.90
N LYS A 531 18.58 -24.42 -1.58
CA LYS A 531 18.50 -25.90 -1.64
C LYS A 531 17.98 -26.52 -0.33
N GLY A 532 17.60 -25.69 0.66
CA GLY A 532 17.13 -26.15 1.97
C GLY A 532 18.21 -26.64 2.92
N ALA A 533 19.50 -26.52 2.56
CA ALA A 533 20.60 -26.87 3.42
C ALA A 533 20.92 -25.75 4.42
N GLN A 534 21.25 -26.13 5.66
CA GLN A 534 21.65 -25.16 6.69
C GLN A 534 23.03 -24.59 6.40
N VAL A 535 23.15 -23.26 6.44
CA VAL A 535 24.39 -22.53 6.28
C VAL A 535 24.70 -21.73 7.54
N LYS A 536 25.99 -21.55 7.85
CA LYS A 536 26.42 -20.79 9.03
C LYS A 536 26.65 -19.32 8.73
N GLU A 537 27.00 -19.01 7.49
CA GLU A 537 27.30 -17.67 7.01
C GLU A 537 26.81 -17.50 5.57
N ALA A 538 26.44 -16.30 5.23
CA ALA A 538 26.00 -15.89 3.91
C ALA A 538 26.72 -14.60 3.52
N GLY A 539 27.52 -14.65 2.45
CA GLY A 539 28.21 -13.51 1.89
C GLY A 539 27.36 -12.66 0.95
N PRO A 540 27.96 -11.66 0.30
CA PRO A 540 27.26 -10.81 -0.66
C PRO A 540 26.62 -11.59 -1.80
N SER A 541 25.47 -11.11 -2.27
CA SER A 541 24.66 -11.67 -3.36
C SER A 541 24.07 -13.07 -3.10
N VAL A 542 24.13 -13.57 -1.87
CA VAL A 542 23.58 -14.89 -1.52
C VAL A 542 22.18 -14.73 -0.91
N PRO A 543 21.15 -15.37 -1.47
CA PRO A 543 19.84 -15.41 -0.87
C PRO A 543 19.79 -16.46 0.26
N VAL A 544 19.22 -16.09 1.41
CA VAL A 544 19.06 -16.98 2.56
C VAL A 544 17.71 -16.83 3.23
N GLU A 545 17.12 -17.96 3.58
CA GLU A 545 15.93 -18.04 4.41
C GLU A 545 16.35 -18.08 5.88
N ILE A 546 15.88 -17.14 6.68
CA ILE A 546 16.22 -17.03 8.10
C ILE A 546 15.02 -17.24 9.00
N THR A 547 15.30 -17.70 10.22
CA THR A 547 14.32 -17.79 11.32
C THR A 547 14.86 -17.06 12.55
N GLY A 548 13.97 -16.55 13.39
CA GLY A 548 14.36 -15.95 14.68
C GLY A 548 14.00 -14.50 14.85
N LEU A 549 13.35 -13.87 13.85
CA LEU A 549 12.75 -12.57 13.99
C LEU A 549 11.58 -12.60 14.99
N ALA A 550 11.30 -11.49 15.65
CA ALA A 550 10.18 -11.35 16.58
C ALA A 550 8.85 -11.22 15.84
N GLU A 551 8.85 -10.55 14.70
CA GLU A 551 7.69 -10.30 13.85
C GLU A 551 8.05 -10.54 12.39
N VAL A 552 7.03 -10.62 11.53
CA VAL A 552 7.22 -10.73 10.08
C VAL A 552 7.60 -9.34 9.55
N PRO A 553 8.78 -9.16 8.91
CA PRO A 553 9.17 -7.89 8.30
C PRO A 553 8.35 -7.62 7.05
N SER A 554 8.29 -6.34 6.65
CA SER A 554 7.71 -6.01 5.35
C SER A 554 8.69 -6.36 4.23
N PRO A 555 8.21 -6.98 3.15
CA PRO A 555 9.06 -7.23 1.99
C PRO A 555 9.52 -5.90 1.37
N GLY A 556 10.79 -5.82 0.99
CA GLY A 556 11.43 -4.58 0.52
C GLY A 556 12.09 -3.77 1.62
N ASP A 557 11.89 -4.11 2.91
CA ASP A 557 12.62 -3.46 3.99
C ASP A 557 14.12 -3.78 3.87
N GLU A 558 14.95 -2.79 4.16
CA GLU A 558 16.38 -3.03 4.35
C GLU A 558 16.61 -3.75 5.68
N PHE A 559 17.48 -4.73 5.66
CA PHE A 559 17.98 -5.32 6.89
C PHE A 559 19.45 -4.94 7.13
N SER A 560 19.81 -4.81 8.39
CA SER A 560 21.20 -4.57 8.82
C SER A 560 21.51 -5.36 10.07
N VAL A 561 22.74 -5.90 10.14
CA VAL A 561 23.26 -6.54 11.32
C VAL A 561 23.73 -5.46 12.29
N VAL A 562 23.34 -5.58 13.55
CA VAL A 562 23.63 -4.61 14.61
C VAL A 562 24.19 -5.27 15.84
N SER A 563 24.95 -4.52 16.64
CA SER A 563 25.61 -5.07 17.84
C SER A 563 24.76 -4.89 19.11
N ASP A 564 24.01 -3.78 19.24
CA ASP A 564 23.27 -3.44 20.46
C ASP A 564 21.77 -3.74 20.34
N GLU A 565 21.34 -4.79 21.09
CA GLU A 565 19.95 -5.23 21.09
C GLU A 565 18.99 -4.22 21.73
N ARG A 566 19.46 -3.42 22.70
CA ARG A 566 18.59 -2.42 23.38
C ARG A 566 18.29 -1.27 22.46
N MET A 567 19.31 -0.72 21.81
CA MET A 567 19.13 0.36 20.83
C MET A 567 18.32 -0.13 19.62
N ALA A 568 18.56 -1.36 19.15
CA ALA A 568 17.79 -1.98 18.09
C ALA A 568 16.29 -2.04 18.41
N ARG A 569 15.92 -2.52 19.59
CA ARG A 569 14.52 -2.57 20.04
C ARG A 569 13.91 -1.16 20.20
N GLN A 570 14.69 -0.23 20.71
CA GLN A 570 14.23 1.16 20.86
C GLN A 570 13.95 1.81 19.51
N LEU A 571 14.82 1.61 18.53
CA LEU A 571 14.64 2.11 17.17
C LEU A 571 13.38 1.51 16.51
N VAL A 572 13.20 0.19 16.63
CA VAL A 572 12.02 -0.50 16.10
C VAL A 572 10.74 0.02 16.74
N GLU A 573 10.72 0.27 18.05
CA GLU A 573 9.55 0.83 18.73
C GLU A 573 9.26 2.26 18.27
N GLN A 574 10.29 3.09 18.07
CA GLN A 574 10.13 4.44 17.49
C GLN A 574 9.55 4.39 16.08
N ARG A 575 10.05 3.49 15.20
CA ARG A 575 9.51 3.31 13.85
C ARG A 575 8.04 2.87 13.88
N LYS A 576 7.69 1.92 14.73
CA LYS A 576 6.30 1.47 14.93
C LYS A 576 5.39 2.59 15.43
N GLN A 577 5.89 3.40 16.36
CA GLN A 577 5.12 4.53 16.87
C GLN A 577 4.89 5.58 15.78
N LYS A 578 5.93 5.90 15.01
CA LYS A 578 5.82 6.84 13.88
C LYS A 578 4.78 6.39 12.86
N ILE A 579 4.81 5.09 12.46
CA ILE A 579 3.81 4.53 11.53
C ILE A 579 2.38 4.64 12.11
N LYS A 580 2.21 4.37 13.41
CA LYS A 580 0.90 4.52 14.07
C LYS A 580 0.44 5.97 14.11
N ASP A 581 1.34 6.90 14.41
CA ASP A 581 1.02 8.33 14.48
C ASP A 581 0.66 8.88 13.09
N ASP A 582 1.35 8.46 12.05
CA ASP A 582 1.04 8.85 10.67
C ASP A 582 -0.29 8.25 10.20
N ALA A 583 -0.58 6.99 10.52
CA ALA A 583 -1.88 6.38 10.27
C ALA A 583 -3.01 7.10 11.03
N ASN A 584 -2.78 7.51 12.28
CA ASN A 584 -3.74 8.27 13.07
C ASN A 584 -3.98 9.67 12.49
N LYS A 585 -2.94 10.36 11.99
CA LYS A 585 -3.08 11.67 11.33
C LYS A 585 -3.94 11.59 10.07
N LEU A 586 -3.80 10.52 9.29
CA LEU A 586 -4.65 10.28 8.11
C LEU A 586 -6.11 10.04 8.50
N ASN A 587 -6.36 9.34 9.61
CA ASN A 587 -7.71 9.06 10.11
C ASN A 587 -8.37 10.25 10.83
N GLN A 588 -7.60 11.22 11.37
CA GLN A 588 -8.13 12.38 12.09
C GLN A 588 -8.72 13.48 11.21
N LYS A 589 -8.56 13.43 9.90
CA LYS A 589 -9.10 14.43 8.96
C LYS A 589 -10.58 14.26 8.61
N VAL A 590 -11.35 13.49 9.40
CA VAL A 590 -12.82 13.46 9.25
C VAL A 590 -13.38 14.73 9.86
N THR A 591 -13.42 15.82 9.10
CA THR A 591 -14.11 17.05 9.47
C THR A 591 -15.62 16.88 9.27
N LEU A 592 -16.43 17.71 9.94
CA LEU A 592 -17.88 17.75 9.74
C LEU A 592 -18.26 17.95 8.25
N GLU A 593 -17.44 18.66 7.49
CA GLU A 593 -17.61 18.86 6.05
C GLU A 593 -17.45 17.55 5.26
N SER A 594 -16.46 16.72 5.61
CA SER A 594 -16.30 15.39 4.99
C SER A 594 -17.41 14.40 5.40
N LEU A 595 -18.06 14.64 6.53
CA LEU A 595 -19.24 13.88 6.95
C LEU A 595 -20.47 14.32 6.13
N PHE A 596 -20.60 15.62 5.82
CA PHE A 596 -21.67 16.14 4.98
C PHE A 596 -21.51 15.71 3.52
N SER A 597 -20.30 15.70 2.96
CA SER A 597 -20.06 15.17 1.61
C SER A 597 -20.36 13.67 1.54
N LYS A 598 -20.00 12.88 2.56
CA LYS A 598 -20.37 11.44 2.65
C LYS A 598 -21.89 11.22 2.76
N LEU A 599 -22.62 12.15 3.38
CA LEU A 599 -24.09 12.09 3.44
C LEU A 599 -24.75 12.52 2.12
N GLN A 600 -24.09 13.36 1.32
CA GLN A 600 -24.54 13.79 -0.02
C GLN A 600 -24.20 12.77 -1.12
N GLU A 601 -23.13 11.99 -0.97
CA GLU A 601 -22.71 10.95 -1.93
C GLU A 601 -23.65 9.74 -1.99
N GLY A 602 -24.71 9.71 -1.16
CA GLY A 602 -25.66 8.60 -1.11
C GLY A 602 -25.07 7.36 -0.38
N GLU A 603 -25.89 6.36 -0.14
CA GLU A 603 -25.49 5.09 0.47
C GLU A 603 -24.64 4.26 -0.52
N MET A 604 -23.34 4.57 -0.67
CA MET A 604 -22.43 3.66 -1.35
C MET A 604 -22.39 2.34 -0.58
N LYS A 605 -22.63 1.24 -1.29
CA LYS A 605 -22.54 -0.10 -0.69
C LYS A 605 -21.06 -0.41 -0.41
N GLU A 606 -20.74 -0.80 0.82
CA GLU A 606 -19.38 -1.24 1.18
C GLU A 606 -19.31 -2.76 1.21
N LEU A 607 -18.33 -3.32 0.50
CA LEU A 607 -17.94 -4.72 0.59
C LEU A 607 -16.67 -4.82 1.43
N ASN A 608 -16.84 -5.23 2.68
CA ASN A 608 -15.75 -5.38 3.63
C ASN A 608 -15.08 -6.74 3.48
N LEU A 609 -13.75 -6.76 3.41
CA LEU A 609 -12.94 -7.96 3.22
C LEU A 609 -11.85 -8.07 4.27
N ILE A 610 -11.52 -9.31 4.65
CA ILE A 610 -10.32 -9.64 5.43
C ILE A 610 -9.49 -10.59 4.59
N VAL A 611 -8.22 -10.25 4.34
CA VAL A 611 -7.30 -11.02 3.50
C VAL A 611 -6.26 -11.72 4.38
N LYS A 612 -6.11 -13.02 4.19
CA LYS A 612 -5.01 -13.82 4.78
C LYS A 612 -4.28 -14.57 3.67
N ALA A 613 -2.97 -14.45 3.63
CA ALA A 613 -2.12 -15.10 2.65
C ALA A 613 -0.98 -15.88 3.32
N ASP A 614 -0.30 -16.71 2.55
CA ASP A 614 0.85 -17.47 3.00
C ASP A 614 2.10 -16.59 3.17
N VAL A 615 2.29 -15.60 2.28
CA VAL A 615 3.39 -14.64 2.32
C VAL A 615 2.88 -13.19 2.32
N GLN A 616 3.69 -12.28 2.84
CA GLN A 616 3.32 -10.88 3.00
C GLN A 616 3.10 -10.19 1.65
N GLY A 617 3.96 -10.43 0.67
CA GLY A 617 3.82 -9.86 -0.66
C GLY A 617 2.53 -10.28 -1.38
N SER A 618 2.09 -11.54 -1.22
CA SER A 618 0.80 -12.01 -1.75
C SER A 618 -0.38 -11.33 -1.04
N ALA A 619 -0.30 -11.11 0.29
CA ALA A 619 -1.34 -10.39 1.02
C ALA A 619 -1.51 -8.95 0.52
N GLU A 620 -0.39 -8.26 0.28
CA GLU A 620 -0.35 -6.89 -0.27
C GLU A 620 -0.92 -6.85 -1.69
N ALA A 621 -0.50 -7.77 -2.56
CA ALA A 621 -0.96 -7.84 -3.94
C ALA A 621 -2.47 -8.13 -4.04
N VAL A 622 -2.98 -9.08 -3.26
CA VAL A 622 -4.42 -9.40 -3.20
C VAL A 622 -5.20 -8.18 -2.70
N LYS A 623 -4.75 -7.54 -1.61
CA LYS A 623 -5.36 -6.32 -1.08
C LYS A 623 -5.44 -5.22 -2.15
N ALA A 624 -4.32 -4.85 -2.76
CA ALA A 624 -4.23 -3.80 -3.77
C ALA A 624 -5.11 -4.11 -5.00
N SER A 625 -5.16 -5.39 -5.41
CA SER A 625 -5.97 -5.81 -6.56
C SER A 625 -7.47 -5.75 -6.27
N LEU A 626 -7.91 -6.16 -5.07
CA LEU A 626 -9.31 -6.11 -4.67
C LEU A 626 -9.79 -4.67 -4.43
N GLU A 627 -8.96 -3.81 -3.83
CA GLU A 627 -9.29 -2.39 -3.64
C GLU A 627 -9.43 -1.62 -4.96
N LYS A 628 -8.67 -2.01 -6.01
CA LYS A 628 -8.79 -1.45 -7.37
C LYS A 628 -10.12 -1.80 -8.07
N LEU A 629 -10.85 -2.81 -7.62
CA LEU A 629 -12.16 -3.16 -8.17
C LEU A 629 -13.27 -2.17 -7.76
N SER A 630 -13.01 -1.31 -6.77
CA SER A 630 -13.97 -0.32 -6.31
C SER A 630 -14.47 0.56 -7.45
N ASN A 631 -15.77 0.77 -7.51
CA ASN A 631 -16.45 1.64 -8.45
C ASN A 631 -17.34 2.66 -7.70
N GLU A 632 -18.03 3.53 -8.44
CA GLU A 632 -18.86 4.61 -7.85
C GLU A 632 -20.04 4.09 -7.02
N GLU A 633 -20.52 2.86 -7.25
CA GLU A 633 -21.70 2.29 -6.60
C GLU A 633 -21.33 1.33 -5.45
N VAL A 634 -20.18 0.61 -5.57
CA VAL A 634 -19.72 -0.37 -4.59
C VAL A 634 -18.25 -0.13 -4.26
N ARG A 635 -17.96 0.12 -3.00
CA ARG A 635 -16.60 0.28 -2.50
C ARG A 635 -16.11 -1.02 -1.86
N VAL A 636 -15.03 -1.57 -2.38
CA VAL A 636 -14.31 -2.70 -1.76
C VAL A 636 -13.32 -2.16 -0.75
N ARG A 637 -13.42 -2.61 0.49
CA ARG A 637 -12.55 -2.20 1.59
C ARG A 637 -11.92 -3.40 2.26
N VAL A 638 -10.60 -3.48 2.23
CA VAL A 638 -9.86 -4.48 2.99
C VAL A 638 -9.57 -3.95 4.39
N ILE A 639 -10.30 -4.46 5.39
CA ILE A 639 -10.17 -4.02 6.79
C ILE A 639 -8.86 -4.51 7.40
N HIS A 640 -8.50 -5.75 7.10
CA HIS A 640 -7.29 -6.37 7.62
C HIS A 640 -6.64 -7.25 6.56
N ALA A 641 -5.34 -7.08 6.35
CA ALA A 641 -4.51 -7.98 5.56
C ALA A 641 -3.38 -8.52 6.43
N GLY A 642 -3.08 -9.79 6.32
CA GLY A 642 -2.03 -10.39 7.14
C GLY A 642 -1.60 -11.76 6.67
N VAL A 643 -0.53 -12.25 7.26
CA VAL A 643 0.13 -13.51 6.88
C VAL A 643 -0.23 -14.63 7.83
N GLY A 644 -0.24 -15.85 7.31
CA GLY A 644 -0.45 -17.08 8.04
C GLY A 644 -1.88 -17.62 7.99
N ALA A 645 -2.13 -18.69 8.74
CA ALA A 645 -3.44 -19.35 8.77
C ALA A 645 -4.54 -18.44 9.34
N ILE A 646 -5.76 -18.62 8.87
CA ILE A 646 -6.93 -17.91 9.39
C ILE A 646 -7.21 -18.39 10.83
N ASN A 647 -7.29 -17.46 11.77
CA ASN A 647 -7.47 -17.67 13.19
C ASN A 647 -8.90 -17.29 13.65
N GLU A 648 -9.27 -17.68 14.87
CA GLU A 648 -10.56 -17.32 15.47
C GLU A 648 -10.74 -15.80 15.60
N SER A 649 -9.65 -15.06 15.88
CA SER A 649 -9.67 -13.58 15.94
C SER A 649 -10.06 -12.93 14.62
N ASP A 650 -9.64 -13.51 13.49
CA ASP A 650 -9.98 -13.01 12.16
C ASP A 650 -11.47 -13.21 11.87
N ILE A 651 -12.04 -14.34 12.32
CA ILE A 651 -13.46 -14.63 12.19
C ILE A 651 -14.30 -13.71 13.07
N LEU A 652 -13.84 -13.43 14.28
CA LEU A 652 -14.52 -12.49 15.19
C LEU A 652 -14.52 -11.08 14.59
N LEU A 653 -13.40 -10.64 14.02
CA LEU A 653 -13.31 -9.36 13.30
C LEU A 653 -14.26 -9.34 12.09
N ALA A 654 -14.31 -10.42 11.31
CA ALA A 654 -15.21 -10.55 10.17
C ALA A 654 -16.68 -10.47 10.58
N SER A 655 -17.06 -11.17 11.66
CA SER A 655 -18.42 -11.16 12.19
C SER A 655 -18.85 -9.76 12.66
N THR A 656 -17.96 -9.03 13.35
CA THR A 656 -18.26 -7.67 13.85
C THR A 656 -18.30 -6.61 12.74
N SER A 657 -17.53 -6.80 11.67
CA SER A 657 -17.42 -5.85 10.55
C SER A 657 -18.29 -6.24 9.36
N ASN A 658 -19.07 -7.32 9.45
CA ASN A 658 -19.82 -7.91 8.35
C ASN A 658 -18.92 -8.11 7.09
N ALA A 659 -17.74 -8.70 7.31
CA ALA A 659 -16.73 -8.88 6.28
C ALA A 659 -16.64 -10.34 5.81
N ILE A 660 -16.26 -10.53 4.56
CA ILE A 660 -15.92 -11.85 3.99
C ILE A 660 -14.43 -12.12 4.22
N VAL A 661 -14.10 -13.33 4.64
CA VAL A 661 -12.70 -13.74 4.85
C VAL A 661 -12.17 -14.42 3.60
N ILE A 662 -11.11 -13.87 3.04
CA ILE A 662 -10.40 -14.38 1.88
C ILE A 662 -9.08 -15.01 2.34
N GLY A 663 -8.93 -16.32 2.09
CA GLY A 663 -7.70 -17.05 2.32
C GLY A 663 -6.98 -17.33 1.00
N PHE A 664 -5.81 -16.73 0.80
CA PHE A 664 -4.98 -16.96 -0.38
C PHE A 664 -3.87 -17.95 -0.05
N ASN A 665 -3.92 -19.12 -0.65
CA ASN A 665 -2.98 -20.24 -0.42
C ASN A 665 -2.87 -20.71 1.04
N VAL A 666 -3.79 -20.29 1.93
CA VAL A 666 -3.83 -20.66 3.35
C VAL A 666 -5.09 -21.46 3.69
N ARG A 667 -5.10 -22.08 4.86
CA ARG A 667 -6.26 -22.82 5.37
C ARG A 667 -6.63 -22.31 6.76
N PRO A 668 -7.91 -22.34 7.12
CA PRO A 668 -8.36 -21.98 8.46
C PRO A 668 -7.93 -23.05 9.48
N ASN A 669 -7.66 -22.60 10.70
CA ASN A 669 -7.51 -23.50 11.85
C ASN A 669 -8.86 -24.17 12.16
N GLU A 670 -8.86 -25.32 12.84
CA GLU A 670 -10.08 -26.03 13.24
C GLU A 670 -11.01 -25.15 14.09
N LEU A 671 -10.45 -24.36 15.01
CA LEU A 671 -11.21 -23.42 15.83
C LEU A 671 -11.84 -22.30 14.98
N ALA A 672 -11.09 -21.74 14.03
CA ALA A 672 -11.62 -20.73 13.10
C ALA A 672 -12.75 -21.29 12.23
N GLN A 673 -12.61 -22.54 11.76
CA GLN A 673 -13.67 -23.18 10.98
C GLN A 673 -14.95 -23.43 11.80
N ALA A 674 -14.80 -23.79 13.06
CA ALA A 674 -15.95 -23.95 13.98
C ALA A 674 -16.60 -22.59 14.29
N ALA A 675 -15.79 -21.55 14.55
CA ALA A 675 -16.26 -20.19 14.78
C ALA A 675 -17.00 -19.62 13.56
N ALA A 676 -16.47 -19.78 12.36
CA ALA A 676 -17.11 -19.30 11.13
C ALA A 676 -18.48 -19.94 10.89
N LYS A 677 -18.62 -21.24 11.17
CA LYS A 677 -19.91 -21.94 11.09
C LYS A 677 -20.91 -21.43 12.14
N ARG A 678 -20.43 -21.17 13.37
CA ARG A 678 -21.25 -20.62 14.46
C ARG A 678 -21.74 -19.22 14.14
N ASP A 679 -20.84 -18.34 13.69
CA ASP A 679 -21.09 -16.92 13.47
C ASP A 679 -21.54 -16.61 12.04
N LYS A 680 -21.70 -17.65 11.20
CA LYS A 680 -22.15 -17.58 9.78
C LYS A 680 -21.28 -16.63 8.93
N VAL A 681 -19.99 -16.59 9.20
CA VAL A 681 -19.03 -15.80 8.40
C VAL A 681 -18.69 -16.57 7.13
N ASP A 682 -18.77 -15.91 5.98
CA ASP A 682 -18.37 -16.49 4.70
C ASP A 682 -16.84 -16.47 4.59
N MET A 683 -16.28 -17.63 4.22
CA MET A 683 -14.85 -17.83 4.03
C MET A 683 -14.60 -18.41 2.66
N ARG A 684 -13.81 -17.72 1.85
CA ARG A 684 -13.41 -18.14 0.51
C ARG A 684 -11.92 -18.42 0.44
N MET A 685 -11.57 -19.56 -0.17
CA MET A 685 -10.18 -20.03 -0.24
C MET A 685 -9.73 -20.15 -1.68
N TYR A 686 -8.75 -19.33 -2.04
CA TYR A 686 -8.19 -19.28 -3.40
C TYR A 686 -6.74 -19.74 -3.42
N ARG A 687 -6.31 -20.25 -4.56
CA ARG A 687 -4.91 -20.55 -4.88
C ARG A 687 -4.38 -19.69 -6.02
N VAL A 688 -5.29 -19.20 -6.84
CA VAL A 688 -4.99 -18.35 -8.00
C VAL A 688 -5.66 -17.01 -7.79
N ILE A 689 -4.94 -15.93 -8.01
CA ILE A 689 -5.44 -14.58 -7.75
C ILE A 689 -6.62 -14.19 -8.66
N TYR A 690 -6.63 -14.72 -9.89
CA TYR A 690 -7.72 -14.48 -10.84
C TYR A 690 -9.07 -14.97 -10.33
N ASP A 691 -9.09 -16.13 -9.67
CA ASP A 691 -10.33 -16.70 -9.12
C ASP A 691 -10.90 -15.77 -8.03
N ALA A 692 -10.02 -15.22 -7.19
CA ALA A 692 -10.43 -14.26 -6.17
C ALA A 692 -11.00 -12.97 -6.78
N ILE A 693 -10.33 -12.41 -7.78
CA ILE A 693 -10.76 -11.19 -8.48
C ILE A 693 -12.11 -11.40 -9.16
N ASN A 694 -12.28 -12.51 -9.89
CA ASN A 694 -13.51 -12.81 -10.62
C ASN A 694 -14.70 -13.02 -9.68
N GLU A 695 -14.53 -13.83 -8.60
CA GLU A 695 -15.62 -14.09 -7.66
C GLU A 695 -16.05 -12.82 -6.90
N ILE A 696 -15.11 -11.95 -6.52
CA ILE A 696 -15.43 -10.66 -5.88
C ILE A 696 -16.09 -9.71 -6.88
N THR A 697 -15.63 -9.68 -8.13
CA THR A 697 -16.27 -8.89 -9.18
C THR A 697 -17.73 -9.33 -9.41
N ASP A 698 -17.99 -10.63 -9.41
CA ASP A 698 -19.33 -11.16 -9.56
C ASP A 698 -20.20 -10.90 -8.31
N ALA A 699 -19.60 -10.95 -7.11
CA ALA A 699 -20.28 -10.55 -5.89
C ALA A 699 -20.66 -9.05 -5.90
N MET A 700 -19.78 -8.18 -6.40
CA MET A 700 -20.07 -6.76 -6.58
C MET A 700 -21.21 -6.53 -7.57
N LYS A 701 -21.22 -7.21 -8.73
CA LYS A 701 -22.32 -7.15 -9.70
C LYS A 701 -23.64 -7.58 -9.08
N GLY A 702 -23.63 -8.62 -8.24
CA GLY A 702 -24.80 -9.07 -7.49
C GLY A 702 -25.31 -8.06 -6.45
N MET A 703 -24.46 -7.14 -5.99
CA MET A 703 -24.84 -6.05 -5.09
C MET A 703 -25.43 -4.84 -5.82
N LEU A 704 -25.22 -4.68 -7.13
CA LEU A 704 -25.72 -3.56 -7.90
C LEU A 704 -27.25 -3.58 -7.97
N ALA A 705 -27.88 -2.41 -8.05
CA ALA A 705 -29.30 -2.34 -8.32
C ALA A 705 -29.56 -2.78 -9.78
N PRO A 706 -30.58 -3.60 -10.04
CA PRO A 706 -30.87 -4.00 -11.41
C PRO A 706 -31.19 -2.79 -12.28
N LYS A 707 -30.43 -2.61 -13.34
CA LYS A 707 -30.69 -1.56 -14.33
C LYS A 707 -31.82 -2.05 -15.24
N PHE A 708 -32.84 -1.21 -15.41
CA PHE A 708 -33.95 -1.46 -16.29
C PHE A 708 -33.84 -0.60 -17.55
N ARG A 709 -34.14 -1.21 -18.70
CA ARG A 709 -34.26 -0.52 -19.97
C ARG A 709 -35.71 -0.56 -20.42
N GLU A 710 -36.21 0.56 -20.97
CA GLU A 710 -37.47 0.57 -21.63
C GLU A 710 -37.37 -0.18 -22.96
N ALA A 711 -38.14 -1.23 -23.10
CA ALA A 711 -38.28 -1.99 -24.34
C ALA A 711 -39.67 -1.69 -24.91
N ILE A 712 -39.74 -1.04 -26.08
CA ILE A 712 -40.99 -0.80 -26.79
C ILE A 712 -41.44 -2.15 -27.36
N ILE A 713 -42.63 -2.59 -26.99
CA ILE A 713 -43.20 -3.90 -27.42
C ILE A 713 -44.20 -3.76 -28.56
N GLY A 714 -44.77 -2.58 -28.82
CA GLY A 714 -45.66 -2.36 -29.94
C GLY A 714 -46.37 -1.02 -29.90
N HIS A 715 -46.94 -0.65 -31.03
CA HIS A 715 -47.73 0.59 -31.20
C HIS A 715 -49.17 0.29 -31.60
N ALA A 716 -50.14 1.03 -31.00
CA ALA A 716 -51.54 0.95 -31.36
C ALA A 716 -52.09 2.33 -31.67
N GLU A 717 -52.83 2.45 -32.72
CA GLU A 717 -53.53 3.69 -33.13
C GLU A 717 -54.98 3.70 -32.63
N VAL A 718 -55.38 4.76 -31.99
CA VAL A 718 -56.75 4.98 -31.51
C VAL A 718 -57.64 5.32 -32.70
N ARG A 719 -58.61 4.45 -32.97
CA ARG A 719 -59.60 4.63 -34.07
C ARG A 719 -60.92 5.22 -33.58
N GLN A 720 -61.33 4.81 -32.38
CA GLN A 720 -62.58 5.25 -31.76
C GLN A 720 -62.44 5.41 -30.26
N THR A 721 -63.19 6.32 -29.63
CA THR A 721 -63.19 6.48 -28.18
C THR A 721 -64.56 6.21 -27.59
N TYR A 722 -64.62 5.44 -26.49
CA TYR A 722 -65.87 5.11 -25.79
C TYR A 722 -65.78 5.58 -24.33
N LYS A 723 -66.75 6.43 -23.93
CA LYS A 723 -66.83 6.91 -22.54
C LYS A 723 -67.73 5.99 -21.72
N VAL A 724 -67.19 5.29 -20.74
CA VAL A 724 -67.92 4.39 -19.84
C VAL A 724 -67.88 4.99 -18.44
N SER A 725 -69.02 5.27 -17.86
CA SER A 725 -69.16 5.98 -16.57
C SER A 725 -68.46 5.29 -15.39
N ALA A 726 -68.26 3.96 -15.44
CA ALA A 726 -67.66 3.16 -14.39
C ALA A 726 -66.09 2.97 -14.50
N ILE A 727 -65.51 3.11 -15.70
CA ILE A 727 -64.12 2.70 -16.01
C ILE A 727 -63.34 3.88 -16.60
N GLY A 728 -64.00 4.94 -17.06
CA GLY A 728 -63.39 6.05 -17.78
C GLY A 728 -63.46 5.92 -19.30
N THR A 729 -62.51 6.49 -20.03
CA THR A 729 -62.45 6.44 -21.48
C THR A 729 -61.76 5.15 -21.94
N ILE A 730 -62.42 4.35 -22.75
CA ILE A 730 -61.84 3.17 -23.41
C ILE A 730 -61.53 3.57 -24.86
N ALA A 731 -60.31 3.36 -25.28
CA ALA A 731 -59.85 3.58 -26.64
C ALA A 731 -60.01 2.26 -27.45
N GLY A 732 -60.74 2.35 -28.52
CA GLY A 732 -60.74 1.30 -29.58
C GLY A 732 -59.52 1.49 -30.45
N CYS A 733 -58.55 0.63 -30.26
CA CYS A 733 -57.25 0.75 -30.89
C CYS A 733 -57.01 -0.37 -31.92
N TYR A 734 -56.21 -0.07 -32.92
CA TYR A 734 -55.68 -1.00 -33.86
C TYR A 734 -54.17 -1.15 -33.69
N VAL A 735 -53.67 -2.38 -33.45
CA VAL A 735 -52.25 -2.61 -33.24
C VAL A 735 -51.51 -2.57 -34.59
N LYS A 736 -50.63 -1.54 -34.76
CA LYS A 736 -49.86 -1.35 -35.99
C LYS A 736 -48.70 -2.33 -36.11
N ASP A 737 -47.94 -2.48 -35.03
CA ASP A 737 -46.76 -3.32 -34.96
C ASP A 737 -46.59 -3.96 -33.57
N GLY A 738 -45.70 -4.98 -33.50
CA GLY A 738 -45.38 -5.64 -32.27
C GLY A 738 -46.53 -6.42 -31.61
N LYS A 739 -46.52 -6.48 -30.30
CA LYS A 739 -47.62 -7.05 -29.50
C LYS A 739 -47.80 -6.22 -28.21
N ILE A 740 -49.05 -6.11 -27.82
CA ILE A 740 -49.40 -5.38 -26.60
C ILE A 740 -49.77 -6.35 -25.51
N THR A 741 -49.15 -6.24 -24.34
CA THR A 741 -49.43 -7.07 -23.17
C THR A 741 -50.17 -6.26 -22.13
N ARG A 742 -50.99 -6.94 -21.30
CA ARG A 742 -51.82 -6.30 -20.27
C ARG A 742 -50.97 -5.56 -19.18
N ASP A 743 -49.77 -6.07 -18.92
CA ASP A 743 -48.89 -5.53 -17.87
C ASP A 743 -47.96 -4.42 -18.40
N ALA A 744 -48.12 -3.99 -19.65
CA ALA A 744 -47.32 -2.96 -20.26
C ALA A 744 -47.65 -1.55 -19.71
N SER A 745 -46.68 -0.68 -19.69
CA SER A 745 -46.89 0.77 -19.59
C SER A 745 -47.17 1.35 -20.95
N VAL A 746 -47.96 2.38 -21.00
CA VAL A 746 -48.42 3.02 -22.26
C VAL A 746 -48.05 4.49 -22.22
N ARG A 747 -47.47 4.95 -23.29
CA ARG A 747 -47.20 6.36 -23.59
C ARG A 747 -48.12 6.81 -24.68
N VAL A 748 -48.88 7.86 -24.43
CA VAL A 748 -49.84 8.44 -25.40
C VAL A 748 -49.15 9.48 -26.23
N LEU A 749 -49.05 9.27 -27.53
CA LEU A 749 -48.48 10.19 -28.50
C LEU A 749 -49.58 10.86 -29.30
N ARG A 750 -49.60 12.20 -29.30
CA ARG A 750 -50.44 13.03 -30.14
C ARG A 750 -49.55 13.92 -31.01
N ASP A 751 -49.68 13.79 -32.33
CA ASP A 751 -48.79 14.49 -33.26
C ASP A 751 -47.31 14.26 -32.99
N ASN A 752 -46.94 13.02 -32.61
CA ASN A 752 -45.60 12.57 -32.17
C ASN A 752 -45.09 13.28 -30.89
N ILE A 753 -45.95 13.90 -30.11
CA ILE A 753 -45.62 14.51 -28.81
C ILE A 753 -46.22 13.64 -27.70
N VAL A 754 -45.41 13.31 -26.69
CA VAL A 754 -45.85 12.55 -25.51
C VAL A 754 -46.81 13.45 -24.68
N ILE A 755 -48.04 13.07 -24.56
CA ILE A 755 -49.07 13.76 -23.77
C ILE A 755 -49.16 13.17 -22.35
N HIS A 756 -49.10 11.85 -22.24
CA HIS A 756 -49.26 11.16 -20.98
C HIS A 756 -48.51 9.83 -20.98
N GLU A 757 -48.02 9.42 -19.81
CA GLU A 757 -47.43 8.11 -19.56
C GLU A 757 -48.13 7.50 -18.34
N GLY A 758 -48.54 6.24 -18.47
CA GLY A 758 -49.27 5.55 -17.41
C GLY A 758 -49.33 4.03 -17.64
N LYS A 759 -49.85 3.33 -16.65
CA LYS A 759 -50.08 1.88 -16.78
C LYS A 759 -51.36 1.59 -17.56
N LEU A 760 -51.34 0.50 -18.30
CA LEU A 760 -52.53 0.01 -18.98
C LEU A 760 -53.57 -0.49 -17.94
N GLY A 761 -54.73 0.14 -17.87
CA GLY A 761 -55.81 -0.21 -16.94
C GLY A 761 -56.58 -1.48 -17.34
N SER A 762 -56.88 -1.60 -18.66
CA SER A 762 -57.50 -2.81 -19.19
C SER A 762 -57.11 -3.05 -20.65
N LEU A 763 -57.02 -4.32 -21.03
CA LEU A 763 -56.81 -4.79 -22.39
C LEU A 763 -57.91 -5.80 -22.75
N GLN A 764 -58.76 -5.44 -23.72
CA GLN A 764 -59.90 -6.25 -24.08
C GLN A 764 -59.92 -6.47 -25.60
N ARG A 765 -60.42 -7.59 -26.03
CA ARG A 765 -60.73 -7.84 -27.43
C ARG A 765 -62.20 -8.25 -27.53
N PHE A 766 -62.99 -7.37 -28.23
CA PHE A 766 -64.44 -7.41 -28.22
C PHE A 766 -65.00 -7.24 -26.80
N LYS A 767 -65.45 -8.29 -26.13
CA LYS A 767 -65.91 -8.23 -24.72
C LYS A 767 -65.05 -9.01 -23.72
N ASP A 768 -64.03 -9.70 -24.23
CA ASP A 768 -63.21 -10.58 -23.40
C ASP A 768 -61.92 -9.90 -23.01
N ALA A 769 -61.51 -10.03 -21.74
CA ALA A 769 -60.20 -9.57 -21.27
C ALA A 769 -59.10 -10.52 -21.76
N VAL A 770 -58.12 -9.99 -22.46
CA VAL A 770 -57.01 -10.79 -23.06
C VAL A 770 -55.69 -10.41 -22.40
N LYS A 771 -54.77 -11.36 -22.37
CA LYS A 771 -53.43 -11.15 -21.84
C LYS A 771 -52.51 -10.39 -22.79
N GLU A 772 -52.65 -10.67 -24.09
CA GLU A 772 -51.86 -10.05 -25.15
C GLU A 772 -52.68 -9.91 -26.44
N VAL A 773 -52.31 -8.92 -27.25
CA VAL A 773 -52.87 -8.68 -28.58
C VAL A 773 -51.74 -8.47 -29.58
N ALA A 774 -51.68 -9.21 -30.67
CA ALA A 774 -50.67 -9.09 -31.69
C ALA A 774 -50.99 -8.02 -32.74
N ALA A 775 -49.99 -7.63 -33.54
CA ALA A 775 -50.18 -6.72 -34.68
C ALA A 775 -51.29 -7.17 -35.65
N GLY A 776 -52.02 -6.19 -36.20
CA GLY A 776 -53.14 -6.44 -37.16
C GLY A 776 -54.48 -6.70 -36.49
N TYR A 777 -54.59 -6.67 -35.17
CA TYR A 777 -55.87 -6.90 -34.49
C TYR A 777 -56.35 -5.64 -33.79
N GLU A 778 -57.69 -5.54 -33.68
CA GLU A 778 -58.35 -4.48 -32.91
C GLU A 778 -58.45 -4.88 -31.43
N CYS A 779 -58.29 -3.90 -30.56
CA CYS A 779 -58.40 -4.08 -29.11
C CYS A 779 -58.99 -2.85 -28.44
N GLY A 780 -59.60 -2.99 -27.27
CA GLY A 780 -60.04 -1.92 -26.38
C GLY A 780 -58.98 -1.76 -25.26
N MET A 781 -58.50 -0.55 -25.11
CA MET A 781 -57.50 -0.22 -24.11
C MET A 781 -57.98 0.95 -23.21
N SER A 782 -57.75 0.89 -21.93
CA SER A 782 -57.89 2.01 -21.01
C SER A 782 -56.59 2.28 -20.29
N ILE A 783 -56.33 3.54 -20.03
CA ILE A 783 -55.10 3.96 -19.26
C ILE A 783 -55.56 4.37 -17.86
N GLU A 784 -54.83 3.95 -16.86
CA GLU A 784 -55.10 4.32 -15.47
C GLU A 784 -55.05 5.85 -15.29
N LYS A 785 -56.10 6.41 -14.69
CA LYS A 785 -56.19 7.84 -14.32
C LYS A 785 -56.09 8.86 -15.49
N PHE A 786 -56.18 8.40 -16.75
CA PHE A 786 -56.16 9.28 -17.91
C PHE A 786 -57.39 9.10 -18.81
N ASN A 787 -58.11 10.19 -19.09
CA ASN A 787 -59.37 10.15 -19.82
C ASN A 787 -59.35 11.04 -21.08
N ASP A 788 -58.33 11.87 -21.33
CA ASP A 788 -58.25 12.74 -22.54
C ASP A 788 -57.63 12.01 -23.73
N ILE A 789 -58.22 10.92 -24.11
CA ILE A 789 -57.84 10.15 -25.28
C ILE A 789 -58.64 10.63 -26.49
N LYS A 790 -57.95 10.88 -27.61
CA LYS A 790 -58.61 11.34 -28.88
C LYS A 790 -58.35 10.35 -29.98
N GLU A 791 -59.22 10.41 -30.98
CA GLU A 791 -59.06 9.64 -32.22
C GLU A 791 -57.81 10.15 -32.96
N GLY A 792 -56.97 9.23 -33.42
CA GLY A 792 -55.68 9.49 -34.04
C GLY A 792 -54.47 9.49 -33.08
N ASP A 793 -54.69 9.39 -31.76
CA ASP A 793 -53.59 9.21 -30.81
C ASP A 793 -52.89 7.85 -31.04
N ILE A 794 -51.60 7.80 -30.87
CA ILE A 794 -50.80 6.56 -30.93
C ILE A 794 -50.38 6.15 -29.52
N PHE A 795 -50.69 4.93 -29.18
CA PHE A 795 -50.25 4.32 -27.91
C PHE A 795 -48.96 3.53 -28.16
N GLU A 796 -47.89 4.01 -27.61
CA GLU A 796 -46.61 3.31 -27.56
C GLU A 796 -46.56 2.48 -26.27
N CYS A 797 -46.61 1.17 -26.42
CA CYS A 797 -46.56 0.24 -25.29
C CYS A 797 -45.11 -0.22 -25.04
N PHE A 798 -44.66 -0.13 -23.81
CA PHE A 798 -43.31 -0.54 -23.41
C PHE A 798 -43.34 -1.31 -22.11
N VAL A 799 -42.28 -2.09 -21.89
CA VAL A 799 -42.04 -2.86 -20.66
C VAL A 799 -40.63 -2.56 -20.19
N MET A 800 -40.46 -2.47 -18.87
CA MET A 800 -39.14 -2.33 -18.26
C MET A 800 -38.46 -3.70 -18.23
N GLU A 801 -37.49 -3.91 -19.10
CA GLU A 801 -36.69 -5.12 -19.12
C GLU A 801 -35.41 -4.93 -18.30
N GLN A 802 -35.09 -5.90 -17.43
CA GLN A 802 -33.85 -5.91 -16.70
C GLN A 802 -32.72 -6.20 -17.68
N ILE A 803 -31.72 -5.30 -17.74
CA ILE A 803 -30.49 -5.52 -18.48
C ILE A 803 -29.69 -6.55 -17.70
N LYS A 804 -29.46 -7.72 -18.28
CA LYS A 804 -28.46 -8.69 -17.81
C LYS A 804 -27.14 -8.29 -18.44
N GLU A 805 -26.27 -7.62 -17.64
CA GLU A 805 -24.88 -7.39 -18.01
C GLU A 805 -24.03 -8.65 -17.79
#